data_139b8880777f85cbb855a9f96c446fe6
#
_entry.id   139b8880777f85cbb855a9f96c446fe6
#
_cell.length_a   1.000
_cell.length_b   1.000
_cell.length_c   1.000
_cell.angle_alpha   90.00
_cell.angle_beta   90.00
_cell.angle_gamma   90.00
#
_symmetry.space_group_name_H-M   'P 1'
#
loop_
_entity.id
_entity.type
_entity.pdbx_description
1 polymer ?
#
loop_
_entity_poly.entity_id
_entity_poly.type
_entity_poly.pdbx_seq_one_letter_code
_entity_poly.pdbx_strand_id
1 'polypeptide(L)'
;MKGYRSIVVLVAALLSASVAVGLQPGAGSAIASASQTVVSIQGTRFLINGRLTSPGKPAEGQLLNTRMAQAIFDDDNPATVGDWAYPDTHQWDPQRNTNEFLAMLPAYAQHGIRMITVGLQGGCPAHTPPALTCPGGDHPWTVSAFNADGSLKPAWMTRLDQVIRAADLNGIVVMVQFFYHGQESKVADQFTAVNNITDWLVLGGYRNVLVETANECNAGFSSYLDCSNEANVVKQVQDRSGGTLEVTVSFTGGGMPSDDVIAQEDLVLLHGNGQTTQQLIDLINALKGKAAYQANPKPVVVNEDSVSLDNMNASVAAGVSWGYLDTGVNDYLNGYQSPPVNWTINTDAKRAFFDNTLRLAGPNSVATAITYTGATTGDAHDPAAMSARLQDLQGTAVPGVPIDFALGAQTCTGVTNAAGLAGCAISPALAAGTYPLIVSFAGTSLLQPSHTSASFAVTREEAALAYSGDTSVALGGTAHLAATLREDGQTAIAGRAVGFTLGAGAAAQSCTAATDASGNAACAITGVNQPFGPGEVRASFAGDTVYQPASTSAATMIFAYLPAGVFVIGGEPASGTSVTFWSSQWAGLNRLGDGSAPTSFKGFAAWPSLPACGAGWMTRPGNSEAPPAPLPPYMAVIVASNVSKTGGVVSGDTAAIVIVKTDSGYAPDPGHSGTGVVAGVICP
;
A
#
# COMPACT_ATOMS: atom_id res chain seq x y z
N MET A 1 -15.34 -0.18 67.44
CA MET A 1 -15.67 0.77 66.39
C MET A 1 -14.90 0.33 65.15
N LYS A 2 -15.61 -0.09 64.23
CA LYS A 2 -15.36 -0.54 62.85
C LYS A 2 -13.91 -0.71 62.38
N GLY A 3 -13.52 -2.02 62.23
CA GLY A 3 -12.29 -2.46 61.63
C GLY A 3 -12.43 -2.66 60.11
N TYR A 4 -11.36 -2.36 59.40
CA TYR A 4 -11.18 -2.73 57.98
C TYR A 4 -10.35 -4.01 57.91
N ARG A 5 -10.84 -5.02 57.21
CA ARG A 5 -10.12 -6.25 56.87
C ARG A 5 -9.40 -6.02 55.53
N SER A 6 -8.08 -6.13 55.53
CA SER A 6 -7.25 -6.21 54.36
C SER A 6 -7.22 -7.63 53.81
N ILE A 7 -7.52 -7.79 52.53
CA ILE A 7 -7.35 -9.05 51.80
C ILE A 7 -5.97 -9.03 51.18
N VAL A 8 -5.12 -9.97 51.59
CA VAL A 8 -3.81 -10.23 50.98
C VAL A 8 -4.02 -11.23 49.84
N VAL A 9 -3.71 -10.85 48.62
CA VAL A 9 -3.64 -11.75 47.47
C VAL A 9 -2.20 -12.20 47.28
N LEU A 10 -1.98 -13.50 47.48
CA LEU A 10 -0.69 -14.15 47.22
C LEU A 10 -0.57 -14.37 45.69
N VAL A 11 0.42 -13.74 45.05
CA VAL A 11 0.82 -14.04 43.66
C VAL A 11 2.02 -15.00 43.74
N ALA A 12 1.82 -16.21 43.28
CA ALA A 12 2.89 -17.19 43.11
C ALA A 12 3.72 -16.84 41.86
N ALA A 13 4.99 -16.57 42.05
CA ALA A 13 5.94 -16.36 40.93
C ALA A 13 6.47 -17.72 40.47
N LEU A 14 6.13 -18.08 39.22
CA LEU A 14 6.79 -19.15 38.48
C LEU A 14 8.03 -18.56 37.77
N LEU A 15 9.21 -18.94 38.22
CA LEU A 15 10.46 -18.70 37.51
C LEU A 15 10.56 -19.65 36.31
N SER A 16 10.41 -19.12 35.10
CA SER A 16 10.84 -19.77 33.88
C SER A 16 12.20 -19.21 33.48
N ALA A 17 13.20 -20.08 33.46
CA ALA A 17 14.53 -19.76 32.96
C ALA A 17 14.48 -19.58 31.44
N SER A 18 14.61 -18.35 30.97
CA SER A 18 14.78 -17.99 29.56
C SER A 18 16.28 -18.01 29.23
N VAL A 19 16.67 -18.93 28.37
CA VAL A 19 17.99 -18.90 27.71
C VAL A 19 18.00 -17.70 26.77
N ALA A 20 18.72 -16.66 27.12
CA ALA A 20 18.97 -15.53 26.23
C ALA A 20 19.98 -15.94 25.17
N VAL A 21 19.50 -16.28 23.98
CA VAL A 21 20.32 -16.27 22.76
C VAL A 21 20.51 -14.82 22.40
N GLY A 22 21.73 -14.30 22.56
CA GLY A 22 22.10 -12.96 22.14
C GLY A 22 22.03 -12.82 20.62
N LEU A 23 20.92 -12.29 20.14
CA LEU A 23 20.85 -11.69 18.81
C LEU A 23 21.53 -10.33 18.88
N GLN A 24 22.78 -10.23 18.37
CA GLN A 24 23.34 -8.96 17.99
C GLN A 24 22.37 -8.26 17.02
N PRO A 25 22.06 -6.98 17.20
CA PRO A 25 21.35 -6.24 16.16
C PRO A 25 22.29 -6.18 14.95
N GLY A 26 22.00 -6.97 13.95
CA GLY A 26 22.56 -6.78 12.63
C GLY A 26 22.28 -5.34 12.22
N ALA A 27 23.35 -4.62 11.81
CA ALA A 27 23.19 -3.33 11.17
C ALA A 27 22.21 -3.51 10.02
N GLY A 28 20.97 -3.08 10.23
CA GLY A 28 20.00 -2.97 9.17
C GLY A 28 20.59 -2.01 8.15
N SER A 29 20.92 -2.52 6.97
CA SER A 29 21.16 -1.67 5.82
C SER A 29 19.91 -0.82 5.65
N ALA A 30 19.99 0.45 6.06
CA ALA A 30 18.98 1.42 5.69
C ALA A 30 18.94 1.39 4.16
N ILE A 31 17.84 0.90 3.60
CA ILE A 31 17.59 1.02 2.17
C ILE A 31 17.62 2.53 1.93
N ALA A 32 18.63 3.01 1.22
CA ALA A 32 18.73 4.40 0.85
C ALA A 32 17.42 4.77 0.16
N SER A 33 16.70 5.72 0.73
CA SER A 33 15.49 6.26 0.10
C SER A 33 15.90 6.74 -1.29
N ALA A 34 15.20 6.31 -2.32
CA ALA A 34 15.50 6.78 -3.68
C ALA A 34 15.44 8.30 -3.70
N SER A 35 16.47 8.95 -4.27
CA SER A 35 16.53 10.41 -4.40
C SER A 35 15.29 10.91 -5.15
N GLN A 36 14.65 11.93 -4.60
CA GLN A 36 13.45 12.54 -5.18
C GLN A 36 13.79 13.60 -6.22
N THR A 37 15.00 14.17 -6.14
CA THR A 37 15.52 15.18 -7.05
C THR A 37 16.70 14.60 -7.82
N VAL A 38 16.50 14.38 -9.10
CA VAL A 38 17.55 13.88 -10.01
C VAL A 38 17.94 15.00 -10.97
N VAL A 39 19.15 15.54 -10.80
CA VAL A 39 19.71 16.50 -11.73
C VAL A 39 20.32 15.79 -12.95
N SER A 40 20.17 16.39 -14.11
CA SER A 40 20.82 15.94 -15.34
C SER A 40 21.01 17.09 -16.31
N ILE A 41 21.86 16.89 -17.31
CA ILE A 41 22.20 17.88 -18.33
C ILE A 41 21.64 17.44 -19.68
N GLN A 42 21.08 18.38 -20.42
CA GLN A 42 20.68 18.21 -21.81
C GLN A 42 21.18 19.40 -22.64
N GLY A 43 22.26 19.20 -23.37
CA GLY A 43 22.94 20.27 -24.09
C GLY A 43 23.41 21.36 -23.12
N THR A 44 22.94 22.59 -23.28
CA THR A 44 23.31 23.72 -22.42
C THR A 44 22.33 23.96 -21.27
N ARG A 45 21.45 23.00 -20.94
CA ARG A 45 20.36 23.17 -19.99
C ARG A 45 20.38 22.11 -18.93
N PHE A 46 19.91 22.47 -17.73
CA PHE A 46 19.67 21.55 -16.62
C PHE A 46 18.23 21.05 -16.59
N LEU A 47 18.09 19.79 -16.25
CA LEU A 47 16.82 19.16 -15.95
C LEU A 47 16.81 18.70 -14.49
N ILE A 48 15.65 18.77 -13.86
CA ILE A 48 15.35 18.09 -12.62
C ILE A 48 14.22 17.09 -12.89
N ASN A 49 14.45 15.82 -12.55
CA ASN A 49 13.51 14.73 -12.80
C ASN A 49 13.09 14.63 -14.29
N GLY A 50 14.04 14.82 -15.18
CA GLY A 50 13.82 14.77 -16.64
C GLY A 50 13.03 15.94 -17.23
N ARG A 51 12.77 17.01 -16.45
CA ARG A 51 12.08 18.22 -16.90
C ARG A 51 12.99 19.41 -16.79
N LEU A 52 12.92 20.30 -17.76
CA LEU A 52 13.66 21.58 -17.69
C LEU A 52 13.34 22.29 -16.37
N THR A 53 14.36 22.85 -15.73
CA THR A 53 14.14 23.73 -14.57
C THR A 53 13.37 24.96 -14.99
N SER A 54 12.55 25.51 -14.10
CA SER A 54 11.82 26.78 -14.33
C SER A 54 11.05 26.87 -15.65
N PRO A 55 10.23 25.89 -16.06
CA PRO A 55 9.60 25.84 -17.38
C PRO A 55 8.70 27.06 -17.60
N GLY A 56 8.86 27.70 -18.78
CA GLY A 56 8.12 28.91 -19.16
C GLY A 56 8.52 30.19 -18.41
N LYS A 57 9.61 30.16 -17.66
CA LYS A 57 10.16 31.31 -16.95
C LYS A 57 11.46 31.80 -17.62
N PRO A 58 11.90 33.04 -17.36
CA PRO A 58 13.15 33.55 -17.93
C PRO A 58 14.37 32.66 -17.66
N ALA A 59 14.44 32.02 -16.49
CA ALA A 59 15.53 31.11 -16.10
C ALA A 59 15.26 29.63 -16.47
N GLU A 60 14.48 29.38 -17.54
CA GLU A 60 14.23 28.01 -18.00
C GLU A 60 15.53 27.28 -18.37
N GLY A 61 15.73 26.09 -17.82
CA GLY A 61 16.93 25.28 -18.04
C GLY A 61 18.15 25.73 -17.24
N GLN A 62 18.01 26.67 -16.32
CA GLN A 62 19.09 27.21 -15.50
C GLN A 62 18.93 26.81 -14.02
N LEU A 63 20.02 26.84 -13.25
CA LEU A 63 20.07 26.66 -11.81
C LEU A 63 20.42 28.00 -11.14
N LEU A 64 19.37 28.82 -10.82
CA LEU A 64 19.60 30.00 -10.00
C LEU A 64 20.02 29.56 -8.62
N ASN A 65 21.10 30.14 -8.10
CA ASN A 65 21.80 29.58 -6.96
C ASN A 65 22.30 30.65 -5.97
N THR A 66 22.79 30.17 -4.85
CA THR A 66 23.48 30.98 -3.87
C THR A 66 24.58 30.18 -3.19
N ARG A 67 25.66 30.86 -2.88
CA ARG A 67 26.81 30.24 -2.23
C ARG A 67 26.57 30.09 -0.75
N MET A 68 26.34 28.87 -0.31
CA MET A 68 26.08 28.47 1.09
C MET A 68 27.24 27.63 1.63
N ALA A 69 28.47 27.98 1.27
CA ALA A 69 29.66 27.17 1.50
C ALA A 69 29.84 26.74 2.95
N GLN A 70 29.39 27.55 3.90
CA GLN A 70 29.56 27.33 5.35
C GLN A 70 28.41 26.51 5.99
N ALA A 71 27.51 25.91 5.23
CA ALA A 71 26.35 25.20 5.79
C ALA A 71 26.70 24.00 6.70
N ILE A 72 27.87 23.39 6.50
CA ILE A 72 28.37 22.27 7.30
C ILE A 72 29.66 22.58 8.05
N PHE A 73 30.00 23.85 8.11
CA PHE A 73 31.26 24.38 8.64
C PHE A 73 31.57 23.91 10.07
N ASP A 74 32.85 23.66 10.32
CA ASP A 74 33.44 23.41 11.63
C ASP A 74 34.92 23.76 11.63
N ASP A 75 35.51 24.00 12.81
CA ASP A 75 36.94 24.27 12.98
C ASP A 75 37.53 23.36 14.06
N ASP A 76 38.47 22.52 13.68
CA ASP A 76 39.15 21.61 14.60
C ASP A 76 40.28 22.27 15.39
N ASN A 77 40.62 23.52 15.10
CA ASN A 77 41.67 24.20 15.82
C ASN A 77 41.15 24.87 17.13
N PRO A 78 41.49 24.36 18.29
CA PRO A 78 41.01 24.91 19.56
C PRO A 78 41.45 26.36 19.82
N ALA A 79 42.45 26.85 19.09
CA ALA A 79 42.92 28.24 19.24
C ALA A 79 42.07 29.24 18.42
N THR A 80 41.33 28.75 17.40
CA THR A 80 40.52 29.58 16.47
C THR A 80 39.06 29.27 16.53
N VAL A 81 38.62 28.11 17.06
CA VAL A 81 37.21 27.73 17.12
C VAL A 81 36.33 28.77 17.84
N GLY A 82 36.89 29.53 18.76
CA GLY A 82 36.21 30.63 19.46
C GLY A 82 35.87 31.82 18.56
N ASP A 83 36.58 32.00 17.44
CA ASP A 83 36.36 33.09 16.48
C ASP A 83 35.00 32.95 15.74
N TRP A 84 34.40 31.74 15.77
CA TRP A 84 33.16 31.41 15.16
C TRP A 84 31.96 31.47 16.12
N ALA A 85 32.14 31.96 17.33
CA ALA A 85 31.16 31.95 18.40
C ALA A 85 29.88 32.70 18.01
N TYR A 86 28.72 32.11 18.29
CA TYR A 86 27.44 32.80 18.16
C TYR A 86 27.33 33.98 19.13
N PRO A 87 26.74 35.11 18.71
CA PRO A 87 26.65 36.30 19.59
C PRO A 87 25.83 36.09 20.86
N ASP A 88 24.89 35.16 20.86
CA ASP A 88 23.95 34.86 21.96
C ASP A 88 24.54 33.87 22.99
N THR A 89 25.28 32.88 22.54
CA THR A 89 25.84 31.82 23.40
C THR A 89 27.32 32.02 23.71
N HIS A 90 28.00 32.83 22.92
CA HIS A 90 29.48 32.99 22.96
C HIS A 90 30.23 31.67 22.77
N GLN A 91 29.60 30.71 22.06
CA GLN A 91 30.18 29.41 21.70
C GLN A 91 29.85 29.09 20.25
N TRP A 92 30.79 28.39 19.60
CA TRP A 92 30.52 27.79 18.29
C TRP A 92 29.78 26.50 18.48
N ASP A 93 28.73 26.28 17.62
CA ASP A 93 27.97 25.07 17.54
C ASP A 93 27.74 24.71 16.05
N PRO A 94 28.53 23.78 15.50
CA PRO A 94 28.42 23.41 14.10
C PRO A 94 27.12 22.72 13.75
N GLN A 95 26.49 21.98 14.68
CA GLN A 95 25.22 21.35 14.42
C GLN A 95 24.06 22.35 14.41
N ARG A 96 24.10 23.37 15.31
CA ARG A 96 23.16 24.48 15.27
C ARG A 96 23.23 25.22 13.94
N ASN A 97 24.42 25.50 13.44
CA ASN A 97 24.63 26.17 12.15
C ASN A 97 23.98 25.38 11.01
N THR A 98 24.20 24.08 10.96
CA THR A 98 23.56 23.19 9.97
C THR A 98 22.04 23.16 10.15
N ASN A 99 21.53 23.03 11.37
CA ASN A 99 20.08 22.96 11.62
C ASN A 99 19.36 24.25 11.24
N GLU A 100 19.94 25.42 11.53
CA GLU A 100 19.39 26.71 11.12
C GLU A 100 19.36 26.85 9.59
N PHE A 101 20.39 26.34 8.89
CA PHE A 101 20.43 26.26 7.44
C PHE A 101 19.32 25.36 6.89
N LEU A 102 19.19 24.13 7.41
CA LEU A 102 18.17 23.17 6.97
C LEU A 102 16.74 23.74 7.10
N ALA A 103 16.49 24.50 8.16
CA ALA A 103 15.19 25.13 8.39
C ALA A 103 14.82 26.17 7.32
N MET A 104 15.80 26.73 6.60
CA MET A 104 15.56 27.71 5.54
C MET A 104 15.36 27.12 4.14
N LEU A 105 15.74 25.87 3.90
CA LEU A 105 15.65 25.26 2.57
C LEU A 105 14.24 25.31 1.95
N PRO A 106 13.14 25.09 2.71
CA PRO A 106 11.80 25.28 2.18
C PRO A 106 11.53 26.70 1.68
N ALA A 107 11.97 27.71 2.43
CA ALA A 107 11.82 29.11 2.03
C ALA A 107 12.62 29.43 0.77
N TYR A 108 13.85 28.93 0.67
CA TYR A 108 14.68 29.09 -0.53
C TYR A 108 14.03 28.44 -1.74
N ALA A 109 13.50 27.22 -1.59
CA ALA A 109 12.76 26.54 -2.65
C ALA A 109 11.52 27.33 -3.11
N GLN A 110 10.76 27.91 -2.17
CA GLN A 110 9.60 28.75 -2.48
C GLN A 110 10.00 30.01 -3.26
N HIS A 111 11.20 30.52 -3.07
CA HIS A 111 11.74 31.64 -3.86
C HIS A 111 12.45 31.20 -5.16
N GLY A 112 12.45 29.91 -5.48
CA GLY A 112 12.97 29.44 -6.77
C GLY A 112 14.47 29.16 -6.82
N ILE A 113 15.15 29.05 -5.66
CA ILE A 113 16.53 28.56 -5.62
C ILE A 113 16.56 27.10 -6.12
N ARG A 114 17.38 26.86 -7.15
CA ARG A 114 17.55 25.53 -7.77
C ARG A 114 18.84 24.84 -7.36
N MET A 115 19.83 25.59 -6.89
CA MET A 115 21.12 25.06 -6.49
C MET A 115 21.69 25.85 -5.32
N ILE A 116 22.47 25.16 -4.48
CA ILE A 116 23.30 25.75 -3.42
C ILE A 116 24.70 25.19 -3.55
N THR A 117 25.73 25.99 -3.22
CA THR A 117 27.11 25.49 -3.11
C THR A 117 27.45 25.25 -1.62
N VAL A 118 27.96 24.07 -1.30
CA VAL A 118 28.37 23.67 0.06
C VAL A 118 29.82 23.22 0.05
N GLY A 119 30.66 23.83 0.91
CA GLY A 119 32.09 23.56 0.96
C GLY A 119 32.43 22.46 1.98
N LEU A 120 33.35 21.57 1.61
CA LEU A 120 34.01 20.62 2.50
C LEU A 120 35.22 21.27 3.20
N GLN A 121 35.65 22.41 2.70
CA GLN A 121 36.67 23.29 3.27
C GLN A 121 36.22 24.74 3.15
N GLY A 122 36.79 25.64 3.91
CA GLY A 122 36.49 27.08 3.83
C GLY A 122 36.82 27.82 5.12
N GLY A 123 36.15 28.94 5.30
CA GLY A 123 36.19 29.72 6.54
C GLY A 123 36.83 31.09 6.38
N CYS A 124 36.10 32.09 6.83
CA CYS A 124 36.57 33.47 7.05
C CYS A 124 35.74 34.05 8.19
N PRO A 125 36.31 34.31 9.39
CA PRO A 125 35.56 34.69 10.59
C PRO A 125 34.76 35.97 10.41
N ALA A 126 33.51 35.97 10.92
CA ALA A 126 32.61 37.11 10.87
C ALA A 126 33.08 38.30 11.71
N HIS A 127 33.81 38.03 12.81
CA HIS A 127 34.17 39.03 13.84
C HIS A 127 35.60 39.42 13.85
N THR A 128 36.34 39.22 12.77
CA THR A 128 37.71 39.69 12.73
C THR A 128 37.78 41.21 12.79
N PRO A 129 38.66 41.79 13.58
CA PRO A 129 38.92 43.22 13.56
C PRO A 129 39.22 43.70 12.14
N PRO A 130 38.94 44.96 11.77
CA PRO A 130 38.87 45.46 10.40
C PRO A 130 40.11 45.24 9.51
N ALA A 131 41.07 44.46 9.93
CA ALA A 131 42.31 44.16 9.23
C ALA A 131 42.43 42.73 8.64
N LEU A 132 41.54 41.82 8.94
CA LEU A 132 41.60 40.49 8.30
C LEU A 132 40.61 40.42 7.12
N THR A 133 40.99 40.93 5.99
CA THR A 133 40.64 40.35 4.71
C THR A 133 41.06 38.89 4.77
N CYS A 134 40.20 37.93 4.34
CA CYS A 134 40.65 36.55 4.21
C CYS A 134 41.75 36.48 3.16
N PRO A 135 43.04 36.56 3.54
CA PRO A 135 44.11 36.56 2.54
C PRO A 135 44.24 35.16 1.97
N GLY A 136 44.52 35.05 0.71
CA GLY A 136 45.02 33.81 0.13
C GLY A 136 46.26 33.34 0.92
N GLY A 137 46.30 32.06 1.27
CA GLY A 137 47.41 31.44 1.99
C GLY A 137 46.97 30.58 3.17
N ASP A 138 47.92 30.06 3.92
CA ASP A 138 47.66 29.18 5.09
C ASP A 138 47.00 29.96 6.22
N HIS A 139 45.75 29.63 6.43
CA HIS A 139 44.97 30.17 7.55
C HIS A 139 45.23 29.42 8.86
N PRO A 140 45.15 30.07 10.03
CA PRO A 140 45.38 29.43 11.31
C PRO A 140 44.31 28.41 11.69
N TRP A 141 43.07 28.56 11.20
CA TRP A 141 41.98 27.64 11.47
C TRP A 141 42.08 26.36 10.64
N THR A 142 41.43 25.27 11.11
CA THR A 142 41.41 23.96 10.44
C THR A 142 39.98 23.62 10.07
N VAL A 143 39.54 24.17 8.94
CA VAL A 143 38.20 24.02 8.40
C VAL A 143 38.24 23.05 7.26
N SER A 144 38.12 21.76 7.53
CA SER A 144 38.23 20.71 6.54
C SER A 144 37.44 19.46 6.94
N ALA A 145 36.66 18.95 6.03
CA ALA A 145 35.98 17.64 6.14
C ALA A 145 36.95 16.46 6.03
N PHE A 146 38.21 16.73 5.65
CA PHE A 146 39.25 15.73 5.48
C PHE A 146 40.23 15.73 6.61
N ASN A 147 40.72 14.56 6.96
CA ASN A 147 41.94 14.39 7.72
C ASN A 147 43.20 14.56 6.80
N ALA A 148 44.37 14.68 7.40
CA ALA A 148 45.60 14.85 6.62
C ALA A 148 45.89 13.70 5.64
N ASP A 149 45.46 12.48 5.97
CA ASP A 149 45.57 11.26 5.12
C ASP A 149 44.49 11.12 4.07
N GLY A 150 43.63 12.13 3.88
CA GLY A 150 42.53 12.12 2.95
C GLY A 150 41.30 11.35 3.41
N SER A 151 41.28 10.78 4.61
CA SER A 151 40.09 10.15 5.18
C SER A 151 39.03 11.19 5.57
N LEU A 152 37.74 10.81 5.53
CA LEU A 152 36.61 11.71 5.78
C LEU A 152 36.31 11.79 7.29
N LYS A 153 36.01 12.98 7.78
CA LYS A 153 35.59 13.20 9.19
C LYS A 153 34.08 12.87 9.33
N PRO A 154 33.71 11.92 10.20
CA PRO A 154 32.30 11.44 10.30
C PRO A 154 31.30 12.54 10.63
N ALA A 155 31.65 13.50 11.49
CA ALA A 155 30.75 14.59 11.87
C ALA A 155 30.41 15.51 10.69
N TRP A 156 31.40 15.81 9.84
CA TRP A 156 31.18 16.57 8.59
C TRP A 156 30.29 15.80 7.62
N MET A 157 30.54 14.50 7.44
CA MET A 157 29.76 13.67 6.53
C MET A 157 28.30 13.52 7.00
N THR A 158 28.07 13.46 8.31
CA THR A 158 26.71 13.46 8.86
C THR A 158 25.98 14.75 8.52
N ARG A 159 26.61 15.91 8.69
CA ARG A 159 26.00 17.20 8.33
C ARG A 159 25.81 17.35 6.82
N LEU A 160 26.74 16.87 6.00
CA LEU A 160 26.60 16.87 4.54
C LEU A 160 25.42 15.98 4.09
N ASP A 161 25.26 14.77 4.64
CA ASP A 161 24.12 13.90 4.37
C ASP A 161 22.80 14.60 4.69
N GLN A 162 22.72 15.25 5.86
CA GLN A 162 21.53 16.02 6.26
C GLN A 162 21.19 17.12 5.24
N VAL A 163 22.20 17.87 4.79
CA VAL A 163 22.02 18.95 3.81
C VAL A 163 21.59 18.41 2.46
N ILE A 164 22.28 17.39 1.92
CA ILE A 164 21.95 16.82 0.60
C ILE A 164 20.52 16.25 0.60
N ARG A 165 20.13 15.49 1.64
CA ARG A 165 18.80 14.93 1.74
C ARG A 165 17.72 16.01 1.92
N ALA A 166 17.96 17.00 2.74
CA ALA A 166 17.00 18.10 2.93
C ALA A 166 16.84 18.93 1.64
N ALA A 167 17.92 19.16 0.90
CA ALA A 167 17.89 19.80 -0.42
C ALA A 167 17.14 18.94 -1.43
N ASP A 168 17.37 17.61 -1.46
CA ASP A 168 16.66 16.63 -2.28
C ASP A 168 15.14 16.73 -2.12
N LEU A 169 14.69 16.82 -0.86
CA LEU A 169 13.28 16.97 -0.52
C LEU A 169 12.66 18.30 -1.00
N ASN A 170 13.48 19.32 -1.22
CA ASN A 170 13.06 20.67 -1.62
C ASN A 170 13.30 20.96 -3.12
N GLY A 171 13.71 19.96 -3.91
CA GLY A 171 13.99 20.13 -5.34
C GLY A 171 15.21 21.02 -5.59
N ILE A 172 16.19 20.99 -4.68
CA ILE A 172 17.41 21.80 -4.74
C ILE A 172 18.61 20.88 -5.01
N VAL A 173 19.44 21.27 -5.95
CA VAL A 173 20.70 20.64 -6.28
C VAL A 173 21.79 21.16 -5.34
N VAL A 174 22.69 20.30 -4.88
CA VAL A 174 23.83 20.67 -4.04
C VAL A 174 25.11 20.56 -4.86
N MET A 175 25.78 21.66 -5.10
CA MET A 175 27.15 21.65 -5.60
C MET A 175 28.08 21.44 -4.40
N VAL A 176 28.71 20.29 -4.35
CA VAL A 176 29.66 19.94 -3.29
C VAL A 176 31.05 20.37 -3.75
N GLN A 177 31.59 21.40 -3.08
CA GLN A 177 32.91 21.92 -3.32
C GLN A 177 33.91 21.17 -2.44
N PHE A 178 34.91 20.51 -3.05
CA PHE A 178 35.83 19.65 -2.33
C PHE A 178 36.91 20.45 -1.60
N PHE A 179 37.66 21.26 -2.33
CA PHE A 179 38.81 21.98 -1.77
C PHE A 179 38.63 23.49 -1.84
N TYR A 180 39.20 24.17 -0.85
CA TYR A 180 39.23 25.60 -0.74
C TYR A 180 40.68 26.08 -0.46
N HIS A 181 41.12 27.12 -1.18
CA HIS A 181 42.48 27.66 -1.02
C HIS A 181 42.79 28.03 0.42
N GLY A 182 44.03 27.76 0.88
CA GLY A 182 44.49 27.99 2.23
C GLY A 182 44.05 26.91 3.24
N GLN A 183 43.22 25.93 2.85
CA GLN A 183 42.86 24.77 3.66
C GLN A 183 43.30 23.45 3.04
N GLU A 184 43.49 23.41 1.73
CA GLU A 184 43.89 22.23 0.97
C GLU A 184 45.27 21.70 1.40
N SER A 185 46.18 22.58 1.79
CA SER A 185 47.52 22.25 2.31
C SER A 185 47.48 21.40 3.58
N LYS A 186 46.36 21.40 4.32
CA LYS A 186 46.17 20.59 5.53
C LYS A 186 45.82 19.12 5.18
N VAL A 187 45.61 18.81 3.91
CA VAL A 187 45.34 17.46 3.38
C VAL A 187 46.55 17.00 2.60
N ALA A 188 47.41 16.17 3.23
CA ALA A 188 48.66 15.73 2.62
C ALA A 188 48.41 14.74 1.46
N ASP A 189 47.35 13.91 1.52
CA ASP A 189 46.97 12.99 0.48
C ASP A 189 45.64 13.44 -0.18
N GLN A 190 45.74 14.44 -1.04
CA GLN A 190 44.61 15.03 -1.77
C GLN A 190 44.03 14.04 -2.80
N PHE A 191 44.86 13.16 -3.39
CA PHE A 191 44.39 12.14 -4.30
C PHE A 191 43.42 11.16 -3.62
N THR A 192 43.81 10.66 -2.45
CA THR A 192 42.96 9.79 -1.62
C THR A 192 41.73 10.53 -1.13
N ALA A 193 41.83 11.81 -0.78
CA ALA A 193 40.69 12.63 -0.37
C ALA A 193 39.62 12.73 -1.49
N VAL A 194 40.02 13.02 -2.71
CA VAL A 194 39.12 13.04 -3.90
C VAL A 194 38.43 11.69 -4.07
N ASN A 195 39.17 10.59 -3.98
CA ASN A 195 38.60 9.25 -4.11
C ASN A 195 37.57 8.97 -3.01
N ASN A 196 37.93 9.27 -1.75
CA ASN A 196 37.07 8.94 -0.61
C ASN A 196 35.75 9.72 -0.63
N ILE A 197 35.78 11.01 -0.96
CA ILE A 197 34.53 11.80 -1.07
C ILE A 197 33.69 11.39 -2.27
N THR A 198 34.32 11.05 -3.40
CA THR A 198 33.61 10.54 -4.57
C THR A 198 32.89 9.23 -4.24
N ASP A 199 33.61 8.28 -3.60
CA ASP A 199 33.00 7.01 -3.17
C ASP A 199 31.84 7.26 -2.20
N TRP A 200 32.01 8.17 -1.24
CA TRP A 200 30.97 8.49 -0.27
C TRP A 200 29.71 9.04 -0.96
N LEU A 201 29.87 9.94 -1.92
CA LEU A 201 28.75 10.49 -2.70
C LEU A 201 28.02 9.40 -3.51
N VAL A 202 28.79 8.52 -4.17
CA VAL A 202 28.24 7.42 -4.98
C VAL A 202 27.53 6.40 -4.09
N LEU A 203 28.15 5.98 -2.98
CA LEU A 203 27.57 5.03 -2.03
C LEU A 203 26.32 5.57 -1.34
N GLY A 204 26.26 6.89 -1.11
CA GLY A 204 25.07 7.58 -0.57
C GLY A 204 23.88 7.58 -1.52
N GLY A 205 24.09 7.28 -2.80
CA GLY A 205 23.05 7.21 -3.83
C GLY A 205 22.44 8.56 -4.18
N TYR A 206 23.13 9.65 -3.90
CA TYR A 206 22.66 11.01 -4.16
C TYR A 206 22.58 11.30 -5.65
N ARG A 207 21.47 11.90 -6.09
CA ARG A 207 21.21 12.23 -7.48
C ARG A 207 20.97 13.73 -7.70
N ASN A 208 20.97 14.52 -6.63
CA ASN A 208 20.83 15.97 -6.63
C ASN A 208 22.18 16.65 -6.34
N VAL A 209 23.29 16.05 -6.74
CA VAL A 209 24.63 16.55 -6.48
C VAL A 209 25.38 16.86 -7.78
N LEU A 210 26.03 18.03 -7.80
CA LEU A 210 27.11 18.39 -8.72
C LEU A 210 28.40 18.50 -7.91
N VAL A 211 29.55 18.38 -8.56
CA VAL A 211 30.86 18.43 -7.89
C VAL A 211 31.69 19.57 -8.45
N GLU A 212 32.23 20.41 -7.53
CA GLU A 212 33.30 21.36 -7.78
C GLU A 212 34.58 20.84 -7.12
N THR A 213 35.57 20.45 -7.91
CA THR A 213 36.81 19.82 -7.42
C THR A 213 37.67 20.76 -6.56
N ALA A 214 37.84 21.99 -6.99
CA ALA A 214 38.57 23.04 -6.28
C ALA A 214 37.92 24.40 -6.51
N ASN A 215 37.78 25.19 -5.43
CA ASN A 215 37.36 26.57 -5.53
C ASN A 215 38.52 27.44 -5.93
N GLU A 216 38.45 28.03 -7.16
CA GLU A 216 39.42 28.94 -7.67
C GLU A 216 40.85 28.31 -7.76
N CYS A 217 40.97 27.23 -8.54
CA CYS A 217 42.21 26.46 -8.69
C CYS A 217 43.47 27.31 -9.02
N ASN A 218 43.31 28.55 -9.51
CA ASN A 218 44.37 29.50 -9.76
C ASN A 218 44.66 30.42 -8.55
N ALA A 219 44.07 30.19 -7.38
CA ALA A 219 44.31 30.99 -6.18
C ALA A 219 45.50 30.51 -5.32
N GLY A 220 46.42 29.74 -5.90
CA GLY A 220 47.66 29.30 -5.25
C GLY A 220 47.61 27.89 -4.63
N PHE A 221 46.82 27.00 -5.26
CA PHE A 221 46.75 25.58 -4.90
C PHE A 221 48.09 24.83 -5.13
N SER A 222 48.26 23.70 -4.50
CA SER A 222 49.35 22.76 -4.73
C SER A 222 49.26 22.14 -6.15
N SER A 223 50.35 21.54 -6.62
CA SER A 223 50.45 21.00 -7.98
C SER A 223 49.35 19.97 -8.33
N TYR A 224 48.79 19.27 -7.40
CA TYR A 224 47.71 18.32 -7.67
C TYR A 224 46.39 19.01 -7.95
N LEU A 225 46.06 20.07 -7.24
CA LEU A 225 44.81 20.84 -7.39
C LEU A 225 45.04 22.17 -8.17
N ASP A 226 46.23 22.36 -8.75
CA ASP A 226 46.52 23.51 -9.62
C ASP A 226 45.71 23.39 -10.93
N CYS A 227 45.27 24.51 -11.44
CA CYS A 227 44.48 24.56 -12.69
C CYS A 227 45.10 23.80 -13.86
N SER A 228 46.42 23.67 -13.90
CA SER A 228 47.10 22.90 -14.93
C SER A 228 46.88 21.39 -14.85
N ASN A 229 46.39 20.90 -13.73
CA ASN A 229 46.07 19.47 -13.49
C ASN A 229 44.57 19.21 -13.31
N GLU A 230 43.76 20.24 -13.21
CA GLU A 230 42.32 20.07 -12.88
C GLU A 230 41.53 19.25 -13.90
N ALA A 231 41.87 19.27 -15.18
CA ALA A 231 41.27 18.37 -16.15
C ALA A 231 41.46 16.88 -15.78
N ASN A 232 42.60 16.52 -15.18
CA ASN A 232 42.82 15.15 -14.67
C ASN A 232 42.04 14.87 -13.39
N VAL A 233 41.92 15.85 -12.47
CA VAL A 233 41.12 15.70 -11.24
C VAL A 233 39.64 15.56 -11.55
N VAL A 234 39.09 16.35 -12.43
CA VAL A 234 37.73 16.24 -12.96
C VAL A 234 37.50 14.84 -13.55
N LYS A 235 38.42 14.40 -14.42
CA LYS A 235 38.36 13.05 -15.01
C LYS A 235 38.42 11.95 -13.94
N GLN A 236 39.22 12.10 -12.89
CA GLN A 236 39.31 11.14 -11.80
C GLN A 236 37.96 10.95 -11.09
N VAL A 237 37.24 12.04 -10.81
CA VAL A 237 35.90 11.98 -10.18
C VAL A 237 34.89 11.34 -11.13
N GLN A 238 34.92 11.70 -12.43
CA GLN A 238 34.04 11.12 -13.45
C GLN A 238 34.27 9.61 -13.59
N ASP A 239 35.52 9.18 -13.75
CA ASP A 239 35.88 7.76 -13.87
C ASP A 239 35.47 6.97 -12.64
N ARG A 240 35.74 7.52 -11.44
CA ARG A 240 35.44 6.87 -10.18
C ARG A 240 33.94 6.79 -9.88
N SER A 241 33.20 7.79 -10.24
CA SER A 241 31.74 7.81 -10.11
C SER A 241 31.04 6.99 -11.20
N GLY A 242 31.75 6.51 -12.22
CA GLY A 242 31.17 5.86 -13.40
C GLY A 242 30.26 6.81 -14.18
N GLY A 243 30.55 8.10 -14.18
CA GLY A 243 29.75 9.14 -14.85
C GLY A 243 28.39 9.41 -14.20
N THR A 244 28.24 9.07 -12.91
CA THR A 244 26.99 9.36 -12.17
C THR A 244 26.96 10.72 -11.50
N LEU A 245 28.10 11.41 -11.43
CA LEU A 245 28.26 12.75 -10.92
C LEU A 245 28.70 13.68 -12.06
N GLU A 246 28.10 14.85 -12.14
CA GLU A 246 28.49 15.92 -13.06
C GLU A 246 29.55 16.79 -12.35
N VAL A 247 30.68 17.03 -13.00
CA VAL A 247 31.91 17.54 -12.35
C VAL A 247 32.43 18.78 -13.06
N THR A 248 32.92 19.74 -12.29
CA THR A 248 33.50 20.99 -12.75
C THR A 248 34.61 21.50 -11.82
N VAL A 249 35.25 22.59 -12.16
CA VAL A 249 36.20 23.35 -11.33
C VAL A 249 36.03 24.85 -11.58
N SER A 250 36.30 25.69 -10.58
CA SER A 250 36.21 27.13 -10.73
C SER A 250 37.59 27.82 -10.81
N PHE A 251 37.56 29.04 -11.34
CA PHE A 251 38.67 29.97 -11.46
C PHE A 251 38.29 31.29 -10.78
N THR A 252 39.29 32.04 -10.28
CA THR A 252 39.06 33.36 -9.65
C THR A 252 38.19 34.28 -10.48
N GLY A 253 37.53 35.24 -9.83
CA GLY A 253 36.62 36.19 -10.51
C GLY A 253 37.17 36.78 -11.78
N GLY A 254 36.43 36.58 -12.89
CA GLY A 254 36.86 36.96 -14.26
C GLY A 254 37.87 35.99 -14.90
N GLY A 255 38.24 34.91 -14.21
CA GLY A 255 39.12 33.86 -14.73
C GLY A 255 38.46 33.03 -15.84
N MET A 256 39.27 32.68 -16.86
CA MET A 256 38.80 31.86 -17.98
C MET A 256 39.39 30.44 -17.87
N PRO A 257 38.58 29.41 -17.85
CA PRO A 257 39.07 28.03 -17.89
C PRO A 257 39.93 27.74 -19.12
N SER A 258 40.93 26.88 -18.97
CA SER A 258 41.76 26.37 -20.06
C SER A 258 40.93 25.46 -20.99
N ASP A 259 41.40 25.27 -22.22
CA ASP A 259 40.65 24.47 -23.20
C ASP A 259 40.55 23.00 -22.85
N ASP A 260 41.52 22.46 -22.15
CA ASP A 260 41.54 21.08 -21.64
C ASP A 260 40.53 20.89 -20.50
N VAL A 261 40.41 21.85 -19.59
CA VAL A 261 39.37 21.84 -18.52
C VAL A 261 37.99 21.92 -19.16
N ILE A 262 37.75 22.89 -20.07
CA ILE A 262 36.46 23.03 -20.77
C ILE A 262 36.10 21.74 -21.52
N ALA A 263 37.06 21.06 -22.11
CA ALA A 263 36.80 19.81 -22.82
C ALA A 263 36.40 18.67 -21.89
N GLN A 264 36.96 18.61 -20.68
CA GLN A 264 36.79 17.51 -19.74
C GLN A 264 35.56 17.65 -18.83
N GLU A 265 35.29 18.87 -18.31
CA GLU A 265 34.19 19.11 -17.38
C GLU A 265 32.79 18.91 -17.97
N ASP A 266 31.76 18.64 -17.16
CA ASP A 266 30.39 18.41 -17.60
C ASP A 266 29.56 19.72 -17.71
N LEU A 267 29.95 20.72 -16.95
CA LEU A 267 29.42 22.09 -16.97
C LEU A 267 30.58 23.05 -16.74
N VAL A 268 30.48 24.30 -17.22
CA VAL A 268 31.50 25.31 -16.98
C VAL A 268 31.12 26.18 -15.78
N LEU A 269 32.02 26.29 -14.82
CA LEU A 269 31.83 27.12 -13.66
C LEU A 269 32.65 28.39 -13.78
N LEU A 270 31.99 29.55 -13.69
CA LEU A 270 32.62 30.87 -13.72
C LEU A 270 32.40 31.60 -12.39
N HIS A 271 33.37 32.43 -12.01
CA HIS A 271 33.19 33.39 -10.93
C HIS A 271 33.12 34.80 -11.53
N GLY A 272 32.09 35.55 -11.07
CA GLY A 272 31.82 36.91 -11.51
C GLY A 272 32.26 37.99 -10.53
N ASN A 273 32.74 37.59 -9.35
CA ASN A 273 33.11 38.50 -8.29
C ASN A 273 34.18 39.52 -8.77
N GLY A 274 33.94 40.78 -8.46
CA GLY A 274 34.73 41.89 -8.95
C GLY A 274 34.46 42.35 -10.37
N GLN A 275 33.57 41.69 -11.08
CA GLN A 275 33.22 42.05 -12.49
C GLN A 275 32.01 43.00 -12.50
N THR A 276 32.08 44.01 -13.40
CA THR A 276 30.88 44.75 -13.78
C THR A 276 30.00 43.87 -14.68
N THR A 277 28.71 44.23 -14.81
CA THR A 277 27.77 43.51 -15.65
C THR A 277 28.30 43.34 -17.10
N GLN A 278 28.93 44.37 -17.68
CA GLN A 278 29.50 44.27 -19.03
C GLN A 278 30.66 43.29 -19.06
N GLN A 279 31.59 43.35 -18.08
CA GLN A 279 32.72 42.42 -18.01
C GLN A 279 32.29 40.97 -17.84
N LEU A 280 31.25 40.71 -17.02
CA LEU A 280 30.69 39.38 -16.85
C LEU A 280 30.09 38.85 -18.16
N ILE A 281 29.35 39.68 -18.89
CA ILE A 281 28.78 39.29 -20.18
C ILE A 281 29.90 39.09 -21.24
N ASP A 282 30.93 39.92 -21.26
CA ASP A 282 32.09 39.72 -22.11
C ASP A 282 32.83 38.43 -21.81
N LEU A 283 32.99 38.06 -20.54
CA LEU A 283 33.56 36.79 -20.09
C LEU A 283 32.72 35.60 -20.60
N ILE A 284 31.38 35.64 -20.39
CA ILE A 284 30.45 34.63 -20.87
C ILE A 284 30.53 34.47 -22.39
N ASN A 285 30.56 35.57 -23.13
CA ASN A 285 30.65 35.56 -24.60
C ASN A 285 32.01 35.02 -25.07
N ALA A 286 33.11 35.40 -24.41
CA ALA A 286 34.44 34.89 -24.71
C ALA A 286 34.52 33.39 -24.47
N LEU A 287 33.97 32.87 -23.37
CA LEU A 287 33.85 31.42 -23.11
C LEU A 287 33.09 30.72 -24.25
N LYS A 288 31.88 31.21 -24.58
CA LYS A 288 31.06 30.64 -25.67
C LYS A 288 31.71 30.72 -27.04
N GLY A 289 32.63 31.63 -27.22
CA GLY A 289 33.46 31.78 -28.44
C GLY A 289 34.65 30.81 -28.52
N LYS A 290 35.03 30.15 -27.41
CA LYS A 290 36.18 29.21 -27.42
C LYS A 290 35.85 27.95 -28.22
N ALA A 291 36.80 27.47 -29.01
CA ALA A 291 36.65 26.27 -29.84
C ALA A 291 36.34 25.02 -28.99
N ALA A 292 36.95 24.90 -27.79
CA ALA A 292 36.70 23.81 -26.88
C ALA A 292 35.23 23.79 -26.38
N TYR A 293 34.65 24.97 -26.11
CA TYR A 293 33.23 25.06 -25.72
C TYR A 293 32.31 24.77 -26.90
N GLN A 294 32.62 25.28 -28.10
CA GLN A 294 31.80 25.08 -29.30
C GLN A 294 31.77 23.61 -29.75
N ALA A 295 32.85 22.87 -29.50
CA ALA A 295 32.93 21.44 -29.79
C ALA A 295 31.99 20.59 -28.97
N ASN A 296 31.71 21.00 -27.73
CA ASN A 296 30.76 20.33 -26.82
C ASN A 296 30.08 21.37 -25.91
N PRO A 297 29.06 22.10 -26.44
CA PRO A 297 28.35 23.09 -25.64
C PRO A 297 27.65 22.46 -24.43
N LYS A 298 27.85 23.04 -23.26
CA LYS A 298 27.38 22.57 -22.00
C LYS A 298 26.84 23.71 -21.12
N PRO A 299 26.15 23.46 -20.01
CA PRO A 299 25.66 24.52 -19.14
C PRO A 299 26.80 25.37 -18.60
N VAL A 300 26.54 26.67 -18.46
CA VAL A 300 27.43 27.60 -17.76
C VAL A 300 26.76 28.07 -16.50
N VAL A 301 27.50 28.02 -15.38
CA VAL A 301 27.06 28.43 -14.07
C VAL A 301 28.01 29.51 -13.54
N VAL A 302 27.46 30.60 -13.07
CA VAL A 302 28.14 31.52 -12.17
C VAL A 302 27.65 31.19 -10.77
N ASN A 303 28.51 30.61 -9.93
CA ASN A 303 28.11 30.25 -8.54
C ASN A 303 28.66 31.22 -7.51
N GLU A 304 29.53 32.12 -7.89
CA GLU A 304 30.14 33.13 -7.05
C GLU A 304 30.26 34.46 -7.83
N ASP A 305 29.47 35.46 -7.50
CA ASP A 305 29.53 36.76 -8.12
C ASP A 305 29.43 37.91 -7.09
N SER A 306 28.23 38.39 -6.81
CA SER A 306 28.00 39.58 -6.00
C SER A 306 26.53 39.64 -5.56
N VAL A 307 26.11 40.79 -5.04
CA VAL A 307 24.69 41.09 -4.76
C VAL A 307 24.01 41.81 -5.95
N SER A 308 24.66 41.90 -7.09
CA SER A 308 24.19 42.67 -8.25
C SER A 308 23.05 41.94 -8.97
N LEU A 309 21.84 42.48 -8.89
CA LEU A 309 20.71 42.02 -9.69
C LEU A 309 20.86 42.29 -11.18
N ASP A 310 21.66 43.26 -11.57
CA ASP A 310 21.95 43.53 -12.98
C ASP A 310 22.83 42.41 -13.57
N ASN A 311 23.82 41.94 -12.84
CA ASN A 311 24.62 40.77 -13.19
C ASN A 311 23.74 39.52 -13.31
N MET A 312 22.85 39.30 -12.32
CA MET A 312 21.90 38.20 -12.33
C MET A 312 20.99 38.23 -13.58
N ASN A 313 20.33 39.37 -13.83
CA ASN A 313 19.41 39.51 -14.95
C ASN A 313 20.12 39.34 -16.30
N ALA A 314 21.32 39.89 -16.45
CA ALA A 314 22.11 39.78 -17.67
C ALA A 314 22.61 38.35 -17.92
N SER A 315 23.06 37.65 -16.88
CA SER A 315 23.46 36.23 -16.93
C SER A 315 22.29 35.35 -17.36
N VAL A 316 21.10 35.52 -16.69
CA VAL A 316 19.89 34.78 -17.06
C VAL A 316 19.49 35.04 -18.52
N ALA A 317 19.52 36.28 -18.95
CA ALA A 317 19.23 36.62 -20.38
C ALA A 317 20.22 35.99 -21.35
N ALA A 318 21.46 35.80 -20.92
CA ALA A 318 22.49 35.07 -21.69
C ALA A 318 22.36 33.53 -21.61
N GLY A 319 21.37 33.00 -20.91
CA GLY A 319 21.19 31.55 -20.73
C GLY A 319 22.19 30.93 -19.76
N VAL A 320 22.65 31.66 -18.76
CA VAL A 320 23.67 31.29 -17.81
C VAL A 320 23.06 31.31 -16.39
N SER A 321 23.24 30.22 -15.64
CA SER A 321 22.86 30.15 -14.21
C SER A 321 23.67 31.17 -13.42
N TRP A 322 23.05 31.80 -12.43
CA TRP A 322 23.72 32.82 -11.63
C TRP A 322 23.52 32.62 -10.12
N GLY A 323 24.58 32.93 -9.36
CA GLY A 323 24.65 32.71 -7.93
C GLY A 323 25.01 33.96 -7.13
N TYR A 324 24.23 34.14 -6.06
CA TYR A 324 24.39 35.22 -5.09
C TYR A 324 25.60 34.98 -4.19
N LEU A 325 26.46 35.97 -4.08
CA LEU A 325 27.54 36.06 -3.13
C LEU A 325 27.51 37.44 -2.45
N ASP A 326 27.33 37.44 -1.15
CA ASP A 326 27.47 38.66 -0.35
C ASP A 326 28.76 38.60 0.46
N THR A 327 29.76 39.32 0.00
CA THR A 327 31.07 39.48 0.67
C THR A 327 31.13 40.75 1.53
N GLY A 328 30.00 41.39 1.80
CA GLY A 328 29.90 42.61 2.57
C GLY A 328 30.34 42.47 3.98
N VAL A 329 29.72 43.16 4.91
CA VAL A 329 30.14 43.13 6.33
C VAL A 329 29.92 41.70 6.88
N ASN A 330 31.03 41.09 7.32
CA ASN A 330 31.00 39.79 7.98
C ASN A 330 30.52 39.93 9.41
N ASP A 331 29.24 39.98 9.60
CA ASP A 331 28.57 39.88 10.88
C ASP A 331 27.46 38.80 10.80
N TYR A 332 26.96 38.40 11.96
CA TYR A 332 25.84 37.39 11.99
C TYR A 332 24.54 37.84 11.29
N LEU A 333 24.45 39.06 10.83
CA LEU A 333 23.26 39.62 10.20
C LEU A 333 23.30 39.59 8.70
N ASN A 334 24.46 39.78 8.10
CA ASN A 334 24.62 39.98 6.67
C ASN A 334 25.30 38.79 5.97
N GLY A 335 24.99 38.60 4.69
CA GLY A 335 25.64 37.61 3.84
C GLY A 335 25.46 36.16 4.26
N TYR A 336 26.24 35.29 3.61
CA TYR A 336 26.24 33.83 3.85
C TYR A 336 27.65 33.25 3.90
N GLN A 337 28.68 34.11 3.91
CA GLN A 337 30.09 33.68 3.74
C GLN A 337 30.85 33.41 5.03
N SER A 338 30.46 34.03 6.10
CA SER A 338 31.26 33.99 7.33
C SER A 338 30.46 33.44 8.52
N PRO A 339 30.89 32.32 9.11
CA PRO A 339 30.29 31.81 10.35
C PRO A 339 30.51 32.74 11.54
N PRO A 340 29.55 32.75 12.51
CA PRO A 340 28.23 32.12 12.41
C PRO A 340 27.36 32.83 11.38
N VAL A 341 26.55 32.06 10.64
CA VAL A 341 25.74 32.60 9.55
C VAL A 341 24.28 32.75 9.98
N ASN A 342 23.69 33.92 9.69
CA ASN A 342 22.24 34.06 9.75
C ASN A 342 21.65 33.66 8.43
N TRP A 343 21.09 32.44 8.36
CA TRP A 343 20.54 31.85 7.14
C TRP A 343 19.21 32.43 6.70
N THR A 344 18.58 33.31 7.53
CA THR A 344 17.27 33.88 7.19
C THR A 344 17.37 34.94 6.07
N ILE A 345 16.25 35.22 5.41
CA ILE A 345 16.13 36.27 4.38
C ILE A 345 15.87 37.62 5.11
N ASN A 346 16.85 38.08 5.86
CA ASN A 346 16.69 39.15 6.84
C ASN A 346 17.15 40.53 6.38
N THR A 347 17.99 40.61 5.33
CA THR A 347 18.49 41.89 4.83
C THR A 347 17.79 42.32 3.54
N ASP A 348 17.90 43.62 3.16
CA ASP A 348 17.32 44.12 1.90
C ASP A 348 17.97 43.48 0.69
N ALA A 349 19.29 43.26 0.72
CA ALA A 349 20.00 42.58 -0.38
C ALA A 349 19.51 41.14 -0.55
N LYS A 350 19.38 40.36 0.56
CA LYS A 350 18.83 39.02 0.52
C LYS A 350 17.38 39.02 0.00
N ARG A 351 16.51 39.90 0.52
CA ARG A 351 15.11 40.00 0.04
C ARG A 351 15.07 40.30 -1.46
N ALA A 352 15.81 41.30 -1.91
CA ALA A 352 15.86 41.68 -3.32
C ALA A 352 16.32 40.52 -4.24
N PHE A 353 17.33 39.75 -3.80
CA PHE A 353 17.80 38.56 -4.51
C PHE A 353 16.73 37.47 -4.57
N PHE A 354 16.13 37.10 -3.45
CA PHE A 354 15.14 36.05 -3.39
C PHE A 354 13.86 36.40 -4.16
N ASP A 355 13.39 37.67 -4.08
CA ASP A 355 12.26 38.16 -4.85
C ASP A 355 12.55 38.12 -6.37
N ASN A 356 13.76 38.53 -6.78
CA ASN A 356 14.16 38.47 -8.20
C ASN A 356 14.30 37.03 -8.68
N THR A 357 14.81 36.13 -7.85
CA THR A 357 14.89 34.69 -8.14
C THR A 357 13.49 34.12 -8.37
N LEU A 358 12.55 34.42 -7.47
CA LEU A 358 11.14 33.99 -7.60
C LEU A 358 10.52 34.48 -8.92
N ARG A 359 10.80 35.73 -9.32
CA ARG A 359 10.33 36.31 -10.57
C ARG A 359 10.90 35.59 -11.78
N LEU A 360 12.20 35.26 -11.75
CA LEU A 360 12.93 34.64 -12.87
C LEU A 360 12.70 33.15 -13.01
N ALA A 361 12.64 32.43 -11.89
CA ALA A 361 12.59 30.96 -11.87
C ALA A 361 11.22 30.39 -11.47
N GLY A 362 10.41 31.15 -10.72
CA GLY A 362 9.23 30.62 -10.04
C GLY A 362 9.62 29.67 -8.89
N PRO A 363 8.66 29.27 -8.04
CA PRO A 363 8.94 28.36 -6.92
C PRO A 363 9.34 26.96 -7.40
N ASN A 364 10.07 26.23 -6.57
CA ASN A 364 10.31 24.79 -6.78
C ASN A 364 9.04 24.01 -6.51
N SER A 365 8.94 22.83 -7.14
CA SER A 365 7.93 21.87 -6.71
C SER A 365 8.27 21.35 -5.29
N VAL A 366 7.28 21.40 -4.40
CA VAL A 366 7.42 20.92 -3.03
C VAL A 366 7.31 19.39 -3.03
N ALA A 367 8.23 18.73 -2.34
CA ALA A 367 8.18 17.29 -2.17
C ALA A 367 6.97 16.88 -1.33
N THR A 368 6.33 15.78 -1.71
CA THR A 368 5.16 15.23 -1.02
C THR A 368 5.44 13.83 -0.49
N ALA A 369 4.74 13.46 0.57
CA ALA A 369 4.72 12.11 1.11
C ALA A 369 3.28 11.59 1.17
N ILE A 370 3.08 10.35 0.71
CA ILE A 370 1.79 9.69 0.75
C ILE A 370 1.83 8.51 1.71
N THR A 371 0.81 8.41 2.57
CA THR A 371 0.67 7.32 3.53
C THR A 371 -0.67 6.63 3.32
N TYR A 372 -0.67 5.33 3.15
CA TYR A 372 -1.89 4.54 3.07
C TYR A 372 -2.55 4.41 4.44
N THR A 373 -3.88 4.60 4.53
CA THR A 373 -4.66 4.58 5.77
C THR A 373 -5.95 3.77 5.64
N GLY A 374 -6.19 3.13 4.51
CA GLY A 374 -7.40 2.37 4.21
C GLY A 374 -7.38 0.92 4.72
N ALA A 375 -8.33 0.12 4.23
CA ALA A 375 -8.43 -1.31 4.54
C ALA A 375 -7.21 -2.08 4.02
N THR A 376 -6.73 -3.05 4.79
CA THR A 376 -5.64 -3.96 4.40
C THR A 376 -6.15 -5.36 4.06
N THR A 377 -7.46 -5.57 4.20
CA THR A 377 -8.16 -6.81 3.84
C THR A 377 -9.51 -6.46 3.21
N GLY A 378 -10.03 -7.34 2.38
CA GLY A 378 -11.38 -7.28 1.82
C GLY A 378 -11.73 -8.58 1.15
N ASP A 379 -13.02 -8.92 1.11
CA ASP A 379 -13.52 -10.11 0.46
C ASP A 379 -13.54 -9.91 -1.05
N ALA A 380 -13.43 -11.00 -1.81
CA ALA A 380 -13.56 -10.95 -3.25
C ALA A 380 -14.96 -10.42 -3.60
N HIS A 381 -15.05 -9.53 -4.58
CA HIS A 381 -16.23 -8.85 -5.09
C HIS A 381 -16.85 -7.79 -4.17
N ASP A 382 -16.49 -7.75 -2.88
CA ASP A 382 -17.01 -6.77 -1.95
C ASP A 382 -16.23 -5.44 -1.98
N PRO A 383 -16.90 -4.28 -1.82
CA PRO A 383 -16.25 -2.98 -1.87
C PRO A 383 -15.37 -2.74 -0.64
N ALA A 384 -14.05 -2.81 -0.81
CA ALA A 384 -13.07 -2.44 0.20
C ALA A 384 -12.74 -0.94 0.12
N ALA A 385 -12.78 -0.26 1.27
CA ALA A 385 -12.52 1.17 1.34
C ALA A 385 -11.00 1.45 1.28
N MET A 386 -10.54 2.08 0.20
CA MET A 386 -9.19 2.58 0.03
C MET A 386 -9.11 4.00 0.58
N SER A 387 -8.04 4.31 1.31
CA SER A 387 -7.79 5.65 1.82
C SER A 387 -6.30 5.93 1.92
N ALA A 388 -5.89 7.17 1.63
CA ALA A 388 -4.51 7.62 1.80
C ALA A 388 -4.47 9.09 2.21
N ARG A 389 -3.39 9.45 2.88
CA ARG A 389 -3.09 10.83 3.27
C ARG A 389 -1.91 11.35 2.50
N LEU A 390 -2.06 12.49 1.86
CA LEU A 390 -0.99 13.23 1.20
C LEU A 390 -0.63 14.47 2.01
N GLN A 391 0.65 14.63 2.29
CA GLN A 391 1.22 15.75 3.02
C GLN A 391 2.50 16.22 2.33
N ASP A 392 2.92 17.47 2.58
CA ASP A 392 4.31 17.85 2.34
C ASP A 392 5.20 17.24 3.44
N LEU A 393 6.52 17.44 3.31
CA LEU A 393 7.47 16.85 4.25
C LEU A 393 7.50 17.55 5.63
N GLN A 394 6.86 18.69 5.76
CA GLN A 394 6.63 19.39 7.02
C GLN A 394 5.34 18.91 7.71
N GLY A 395 4.61 17.96 7.09
CA GLY A 395 3.37 17.41 7.61
C GLY A 395 2.14 18.23 7.27
N THR A 396 2.27 19.27 6.42
CA THR A 396 1.12 20.07 5.98
C THR A 396 0.27 19.28 5.00
N ALA A 397 -1.02 19.24 5.24
CA ALA A 397 -1.95 18.54 4.35
C ALA A 397 -1.99 19.16 2.95
N VAL A 398 -2.01 18.32 1.92
CA VAL A 398 -2.15 18.74 0.51
C VAL A 398 -3.57 18.45 0.03
N PRO A 399 -4.45 19.45 -0.03
CA PRO A 399 -5.83 19.26 -0.46
C PRO A 399 -6.02 19.43 -1.97
N GLY A 400 -7.15 18.91 -2.49
CA GLY A 400 -7.65 19.21 -3.84
C GLY A 400 -6.95 18.50 -4.97
N VAL A 401 -6.13 17.46 -4.69
CA VAL A 401 -5.40 16.72 -5.72
C VAL A 401 -5.85 15.26 -5.81
N PRO A 402 -5.82 14.64 -7.00
CA PRO A 402 -6.19 13.25 -7.18
C PRO A 402 -5.10 12.31 -6.67
N ILE A 403 -5.55 11.22 -6.04
CA ILE A 403 -4.72 10.09 -5.61
C ILE A 403 -5.27 8.84 -6.27
N ASP A 404 -4.41 8.09 -6.93
CA ASP A 404 -4.75 6.85 -7.59
C ASP A 404 -4.39 5.65 -6.71
N PHE A 405 -5.33 4.69 -6.63
CA PHE A 405 -5.17 3.42 -5.94
C PHE A 405 -5.26 2.31 -6.97
N ALA A 406 -4.36 1.34 -6.93
CA ALA A 406 -4.30 0.21 -7.85
C ALA A 406 -4.08 -1.10 -7.11
N LEU A 407 -5.02 -2.05 -7.28
CA LEU A 407 -4.95 -3.41 -6.77
C LEU A 407 -5.04 -4.39 -7.96
N GLY A 408 -3.90 -4.95 -8.38
CA GLY A 408 -3.81 -5.68 -9.64
C GLY A 408 -4.15 -4.78 -10.84
N ALA A 409 -5.14 -5.20 -11.63
CA ALA A 409 -5.63 -4.41 -12.77
C ALA A 409 -6.75 -3.42 -12.40
N GLN A 410 -7.26 -3.47 -11.18
CA GLN A 410 -8.36 -2.62 -10.73
C GLN A 410 -7.82 -1.33 -10.12
N THR A 411 -8.44 -0.23 -10.46
CA THR A 411 -8.04 1.11 -10.00
C THR A 411 -9.23 1.91 -9.53
N CYS A 412 -8.99 2.81 -8.58
CA CYS A 412 -9.92 3.88 -8.27
C CYS A 412 -9.14 5.16 -7.93
N THR A 413 -9.78 6.33 -8.05
CA THR A 413 -9.18 7.63 -7.77
C THR A 413 -10.02 8.36 -6.73
N GLY A 414 -9.36 8.92 -5.72
CA GLY A 414 -9.96 9.81 -4.73
C GLY A 414 -9.32 11.20 -4.79
N VAL A 415 -10.03 12.24 -4.41
CA VAL A 415 -9.49 13.61 -4.32
C VAL A 415 -9.26 13.95 -2.86
N THR A 416 -8.09 14.52 -2.55
CA THR A 416 -7.73 14.90 -1.18
C THR A 416 -8.63 16.04 -0.66
N ASN A 417 -9.14 15.86 0.55
CA ASN A 417 -9.89 16.88 1.28
C ASN A 417 -8.97 17.88 2.00
N ALA A 418 -9.53 18.81 2.78
CA ALA A 418 -8.76 19.80 3.53
C ALA A 418 -7.74 19.20 4.53
N ALA A 419 -7.93 17.96 4.96
CA ALA A 419 -6.99 17.23 5.81
C ALA A 419 -5.94 16.41 5.01
N GLY A 420 -5.93 16.54 3.68
CA GLY A 420 -5.07 15.76 2.80
C GLY A 420 -5.51 14.30 2.62
N LEU A 421 -6.72 13.93 3.04
CA LEU A 421 -7.24 12.57 2.93
C LEU A 421 -8.01 12.39 1.62
N ALA A 422 -7.64 11.37 0.85
CA ALA A 422 -8.36 10.88 -0.32
C ALA A 422 -8.88 9.47 -0.06
N GLY A 423 -10.04 9.12 -0.63
CA GLY A 423 -10.58 7.77 -0.53
C GLY A 423 -11.48 7.41 -1.69
N CYS A 424 -11.53 6.12 -1.99
CA CYS A 424 -12.42 5.48 -2.97
C CYS A 424 -12.62 4.01 -2.57
N ALA A 425 -13.32 3.21 -3.38
CA ALA A 425 -13.53 1.80 -3.11
C ALA A 425 -13.08 0.94 -4.30
N ILE A 426 -12.50 -0.22 -4.01
CA ILE A 426 -12.20 -1.27 -4.99
C ILE A 426 -12.89 -2.55 -4.52
N SER A 427 -13.70 -3.19 -5.39
CA SER A 427 -14.22 -4.53 -5.16
C SER A 427 -13.25 -5.53 -5.81
N PRO A 428 -12.44 -6.28 -5.01
CA PRO A 428 -11.37 -7.09 -5.56
C PRO A 428 -11.90 -8.23 -6.45
N ALA A 429 -11.58 -8.24 -7.75
CA ALA A 429 -11.87 -9.35 -8.67
C ALA A 429 -10.63 -10.28 -8.79
N LEU A 430 -10.06 -10.63 -7.65
CA LEU A 430 -8.85 -11.44 -7.52
C LEU A 430 -9.15 -12.67 -6.67
N ALA A 431 -8.42 -13.76 -6.92
CA ALA A 431 -8.49 -14.92 -6.04
C ALA A 431 -7.98 -14.57 -4.63
N ALA A 432 -8.39 -15.36 -3.63
CA ALA A 432 -7.89 -15.17 -2.27
C ALA A 432 -6.36 -15.26 -2.24
N GLY A 433 -5.72 -14.28 -1.62
CA GLY A 433 -4.26 -14.14 -1.60
C GLY A 433 -3.82 -12.75 -1.15
N THR A 434 -2.53 -12.52 -1.14
CA THR A 434 -1.94 -11.23 -0.76
C THR A 434 -1.37 -10.54 -1.99
N TYR A 435 -1.76 -9.30 -2.20
CA TYR A 435 -1.43 -8.50 -3.37
C TYR A 435 -0.84 -7.14 -2.96
N PRO A 436 0.07 -6.58 -3.77
CA PRO A 436 0.50 -5.21 -3.57
C PRO A 436 -0.63 -4.25 -3.98
N LEU A 437 -1.00 -3.36 -3.07
CA LEU A 437 -1.80 -2.19 -3.35
C LEU A 437 -0.86 -1.01 -3.57
N ILE A 438 -0.88 -0.42 -4.75
CA ILE A 438 -0.08 0.75 -5.09
C ILE A 438 -0.93 2.00 -4.92
N VAL A 439 -0.38 3.00 -4.26
CA VAL A 439 -1.02 4.30 -4.08
C VAL A 439 -0.09 5.38 -4.62
N SER A 440 -0.56 6.21 -5.53
CA SER A 440 0.28 7.18 -6.22
C SER A 440 -0.39 8.55 -6.38
N PHE A 441 0.46 9.56 -6.28
CA PHE A 441 0.19 10.93 -6.64
C PHE A 441 1.10 11.33 -7.81
N ALA A 442 0.53 11.73 -8.93
CA ALA A 442 1.29 12.03 -10.15
C ALA A 442 2.09 13.35 -10.08
N GLY A 443 1.90 14.15 -9.03
CA GLY A 443 2.48 15.48 -8.91
C GLY A 443 1.70 16.55 -9.67
N THR A 444 2.13 17.79 -9.46
CA THR A 444 1.66 18.98 -10.19
C THR A 444 2.86 19.85 -10.57
N SER A 445 2.66 21.04 -11.14
CA SER A 445 3.76 21.99 -11.35
C SER A 445 4.40 22.52 -10.06
N LEU A 446 3.69 22.41 -8.94
CA LEU A 446 4.13 22.91 -7.61
C LEU A 446 4.38 21.79 -6.60
N LEU A 447 3.99 20.56 -6.91
CA LEU A 447 4.07 19.42 -6.00
C LEU A 447 4.74 18.24 -6.70
N GLN A 448 5.77 17.68 -6.08
CA GLN A 448 6.46 16.50 -6.63
C GLN A 448 5.57 15.25 -6.54
N PRO A 449 5.71 14.30 -7.48
CA PRO A 449 5.01 13.03 -7.39
C PRO A 449 5.49 12.23 -6.18
N SER A 450 4.58 11.44 -5.61
CA SER A 450 4.90 10.51 -4.54
C SER A 450 4.08 9.22 -4.67
N HIS A 451 4.59 8.13 -4.12
CA HIS A 451 3.90 6.86 -4.12
C HIS A 451 4.23 6.07 -2.86
N THR A 452 3.36 5.13 -2.54
CA THR A 452 3.58 4.14 -1.49
C THR A 452 2.94 2.82 -1.89
N SER A 453 3.29 1.75 -1.20
CA SER A 453 2.64 0.46 -1.36
C SER A 453 2.24 -0.12 -0.02
N ALA A 454 1.14 -0.86 -0.02
CA ALA A 454 0.67 -1.62 1.13
C ALA A 454 0.39 -3.06 0.72
N SER A 455 0.45 -3.97 1.67
CA SER A 455 0.03 -5.34 1.47
C SER A 455 -1.48 -5.41 1.67
N PHE A 456 -2.23 -5.94 0.71
CA PHE A 456 -3.67 -6.12 0.78
C PHE A 456 -4.02 -7.61 0.66
N ALA A 457 -4.76 -8.13 1.64
CA ALA A 457 -5.21 -9.51 1.65
C ALA A 457 -6.63 -9.61 1.09
N VAL A 458 -6.79 -10.29 -0.03
CA VAL A 458 -8.11 -10.68 -0.56
C VAL A 458 -8.51 -11.99 0.10
N THR A 459 -9.65 -12.00 0.77
CA THR A 459 -10.25 -13.18 1.38
C THR A 459 -11.28 -13.78 0.43
N ARG A 460 -11.69 -15.03 0.71
CA ARG A 460 -12.71 -15.69 -0.09
C ARG A 460 -14.07 -15.10 0.24
N GLU A 461 -14.88 -14.94 -0.80
CA GLU A 461 -16.27 -14.54 -0.75
C GLU A 461 -17.14 -15.60 -0.08
N GLU A 462 -18.13 -15.20 0.69
CA GLU A 462 -19.11 -16.08 1.28
C GLU A 462 -20.03 -16.67 0.20
N ALA A 463 -20.36 -17.94 0.38
CA ALA A 463 -21.31 -18.63 -0.47
C ALA A 463 -22.42 -19.25 0.39
N ALA A 464 -23.65 -19.13 -0.07
CA ALA A 464 -24.82 -19.72 0.56
C ALA A 464 -25.53 -20.72 -0.37
N LEU A 465 -25.87 -21.90 0.16
CA LEU A 465 -26.67 -22.91 -0.51
C LEU A 465 -28.08 -22.96 0.05
N ALA A 466 -29.08 -22.95 -0.79
CA ALA A 466 -30.48 -23.19 -0.45
C ALA A 466 -31.00 -24.41 -1.23
N TYR A 467 -31.41 -25.44 -0.50
CA TYR A 467 -32.01 -26.66 -1.11
C TYR A 467 -33.45 -26.40 -1.60
N SER A 468 -33.78 -26.90 -2.79
CA SER A 468 -35.09 -26.75 -3.41
C SER A 468 -35.63 -28.04 -4.10
N GLY A 469 -34.89 -29.17 -3.92
CA GLY A 469 -35.26 -30.44 -4.50
C GLY A 469 -36.35 -31.23 -3.77
N ASP A 470 -36.50 -32.50 -4.12
CA ASP A 470 -37.50 -33.41 -3.54
C ASP A 470 -37.25 -33.58 -2.01
N THR A 471 -38.33 -33.48 -1.25
CA THR A 471 -38.36 -33.74 0.18
C THR A 471 -39.10 -35.03 0.53
N SER A 472 -39.60 -35.74 -0.47
CA SER A 472 -40.31 -37.02 -0.35
C SER A 472 -40.00 -37.88 -1.58
N VAL A 473 -39.41 -39.08 -1.37
CA VAL A 473 -38.86 -39.90 -2.44
C VAL A 473 -39.28 -41.37 -2.27
N ALA A 474 -39.71 -41.98 -3.36
CA ALA A 474 -40.07 -43.40 -3.37
C ALA A 474 -38.80 -44.30 -3.40
N LEU A 475 -38.81 -45.40 -2.64
CA LEU A 475 -37.80 -46.44 -2.74
C LEU A 475 -37.84 -47.07 -4.15
N GLY A 476 -36.66 -47.24 -4.77
CA GLY A 476 -36.53 -47.66 -6.16
C GLY A 476 -36.88 -46.62 -7.21
N GLY A 477 -37.42 -45.46 -6.79
CA GLY A 477 -37.76 -44.33 -7.63
C GLY A 477 -36.60 -43.43 -7.99
N THR A 478 -36.89 -42.25 -8.49
CA THR A 478 -35.94 -41.19 -8.81
C THR A 478 -36.11 -40.02 -7.85
N ALA A 479 -35.02 -39.58 -7.24
CA ALA A 479 -34.96 -38.34 -6.46
C ALA A 479 -34.41 -37.21 -7.31
N HIS A 480 -35.16 -36.14 -7.51
CA HIS A 480 -34.69 -34.93 -8.15
C HIS A 480 -34.18 -33.94 -7.10
N LEU A 481 -32.87 -33.78 -7.09
CA LEU A 481 -32.20 -32.94 -6.12
C LEU A 481 -31.81 -31.62 -6.76
N ALA A 482 -32.09 -30.52 -6.07
CA ALA A 482 -31.81 -29.19 -6.58
C ALA A 482 -31.41 -28.27 -5.45
N ALA A 483 -30.49 -27.34 -5.73
CA ALA A 483 -30.09 -26.27 -4.82
C ALA A 483 -29.68 -25.02 -5.60
N THR A 484 -29.78 -23.88 -4.94
CA THR A 484 -29.34 -22.60 -5.50
C THR A 484 -28.13 -22.13 -4.71
N LEU A 485 -27.04 -21.78 -5.38
CA LEU A 485 -25.81 -21.25 -4.83
C LEU A 485 -25.74 -19.74 -5.11
N ARG A 486 -25.57 -18.96 -4.05
CA ARG A 486 -25.54 -17.49 -4.13
C ARG A 486 -24.44 -16.91 -3.26
N GLU A 487 -23.92 -15.78 -3.69
CA GLU A 487 -23.05 -14.85 -2.99
C GLU A 487 -23.93 -13.86 -2.23
N ASP A 488 -23.66 -13.59 -0.96
CA ASP A 488 -24.49 -12.74 -0.07
C ASP A 488 -25.97 -13.07 -0.04
N GLY A 489 -26.32 -14.29 -0.40
CA GLY A 489 -27.70 -14.71 -0.54
C GLY A 489 -28.48 -14.06 -1.71
N GLN A 490 -27.83 -13.25 -2.53
CA GLN A 490 -28.47 -12.48 -3.61
C GLN A 490 -27.88 -12.79 -4.98
N THR A 491 -26.57 -12.63 -5.18
CA THR A 491 -25.93 -12.79 -6.49
C THR A 491 -25.75 -14.26 -6.84
N ALA A 492 -26.17 -14.67 -8.03
CA ALA A 492 -26.04 -16.05 -8.48
C ALA A 492 -24.59 -16.44 -8.74
N ILE A 493 -24.16 -17.58 -8.22
CA ILE A 493 -22.83 -18.15 -8.49
C ILE A 493 -22.97 -19.24 -9.56
N ALA A 494 -22.56 -18.96 -10.77
CA ALA A 494 -22.69 -19.86 -11.92
C ALA A 494 -21.45 -20.74 -12.15
N GLY A 495 -21.62 -21.89 -12.81
CA GLY A 495 -20.55 -22.75 -13.28
C GLY A 495 -19.82 -23.52 -12.19
N ARG A 496 -20.38 -23.62 -10.97
CA ARG A 496 -19.79 -24.32 -9.83
C ARG A 496 -20.43 -25.68 -9.58
N ALA A 497 -19.60 -26.68 -9.26
CA ALA A 497 -20.06 -28.02 -8.97
C ALA A 497 -20.70 -28.09 -7.58
N VAL A 498 -21.96 -28.46 -7.49
CA VAL A 498 -22.67 -28.75 -6.24
C VAL A 498 -22.87 -30.25 -6.14
N GLY A 499 -22.40 -30.86 -5.07
CA GLY A 499 -22.58 -32.26 -4.75
C GLY A 499 -23.85 -32.44 -3.91
N PHE A 500 -24.66 -33.45 -4.26
CA PHE A 500 -25.84 -33.83 -3.50
C PHE A 500 -25.66 -35.23 -2.96
N THR A 501 -26.08 -35.46 -1.72
CA THR A 501 -26.00 -36.75 -1.04
C THR A 501 -27.34 -37.02 -0.38
N LEU A 502 -27.97 -38.13 -0.76
CA LEU A 502 -29.16 -38.67 -0.14
C LEU A 502 -28.79 -39.79 0.83
N GLY A 503 -29.20 -39.66 2.07
CA GLY A 503 -28.88 -40.61 3.13
C GLY A 503 -27.47 -40.42 3.71
N ALA A 504 -27.05 -41.41 4.52
CA ALA A 504 -25.79 -41.37 5.24
C ALA A 504 -25.07 -42.74 5.23
N GLY A 505 -23.75 -42.70 5.56
CA GLY A 505 -22.91 -43.88 5.69
C GLY A 505 -22.68 -44.62 4.37
N ALA A 506 -22.51 -45.94 4.42
CA ALA A 506 -22.17 -46.75 3.27
C ALA A 506 -23.33 -46.89 2.23
N ALA A 507 -24.56 -46.59 2.61
CA ALA A 507 -25.73 -46.62 1.73
C ALA A 507 -26.00 -45.27 1.07
N ALA A 508 -25.25 -44.23 1.34
CA ALA A 508 -25.45 -42.89 0.78
C ALA A 508 -25.31 -42.93 -0.74
N GLN A 509 -26.25 -42.30 -1.41
CA GLN A 509 -26.29 -42.14 -2.87
C GLN A 509 -26.02 -40.67 -3.22
N SER A 510 -25.26 -40.42 -4.25
CA SER A 510 -24.84 -39.04 -4.57
C SER A 510 -24.94 -38.78 -6.08
N CYS A 511 -25.11 -37.52 -6.41
CA CYS A 511 -24.95 -36.95 -7.73
C CYS A 511 -24.34 -35.55 -7.65
N THR A 512 -23.87 -35.03 -8.79
CA THR A 512 -23.27 -33.70 -8.86
C THR A 512 -23.79 -32.96 -10.08
N ALA A 513 -24.02 -31.66 -9.93
CA ALA A 513 -24.38 -30.80 -11.05
C ALA A 513 -23.65 -29.46 -10.96
N ALA A 514 -23.39 -28.84 -12.13
CA ALA A 514 -22.89 -27.48 -12.17
C ALA A 514 -24.05 -26.49 -12.05
N THR A 515 -23.82 -25.37 -11.41
CA THR A 515 -24.79 -24.28 -11.34
C THR A 515 -24.95 -23.58 -12.70
N ASP A 516 -26.18 -23.28 -13.08
CA ASP A 516 -26.52 -22.47 -14.25
C ASP A 516 -26.31 -20.97 -14.03
N ALA A 517 -26.63 -20.14 -15.00
CA ALA A 517 -26.50 -18.68 -14.92
C ALA A 517 -27.35 -18.03 -13.80
N SER A 518 -28.34 -18.72 -13.27
CA SER A 518 -29.18 -18.29 -12.15
C SER A 518 -28.70 -18.86 -10.80
N GLY A 519 -27.57 -19.59 -10.79
CA GLY A 519 -27.01 -20.25 -9.62
C GLY A 519 -27.69 -21.57 -9.24
N ASN A 520 -28.57 -22.16 -10.07
CA ASN A 520 -29.26 -23.39 -9.78
C ASN A 520 -28.49 -24.60 -10.28
N ALA A 521 -28.31 -25.58 -9.40
CA ALA A 521 -27.79 -26.91 -9.74
C ALA A 521 -28.86 -27.95 -9.50
N ALA A 522 -29.04 -28.90 -10.43
CA ALA A 522 -30.00 -29.98 -10.28
C ALA A 522 -29.45 -31.28 -10.88
N CYS A 523 -29.67 -32.39 -10.17
CA CYS A 523 -29.35 -33.73 -10.62
C CYS A 523 -30.39 -34.74 -10.12
N ALA A 524 -30.33 -35.95 -10.67
CA ALA A 524 -31.26 -37.01 -10.28
C ALA A 524 -30.49 -38.25 -9.78
N ILE A 525 -30.97 -38.86 -8.73
CA ILE A 525 -30.56 -40.17 -8.23
C ILE A 525 -31.65 -41.18 -8.64
N THR A 526 -31.33 -42.07 -9.55
CA THR A 526 -32.24 -43.14 -9.97
C THR A 526 -32.07 -44.39 -9.12
N GLY A 527 -33.15 -45.12 -8.88
CA GLY A 527 -33.08 -46.34 -8.07
C GLY A 527 -32.70 -46.05 -6.61
N VAL A 528 -33.46 -45.18 -5.97
CA VAL A 528 -33.24 -44.80 -4.57
C VAL A 528 -33.25 -46.04 -3.69
N ASN A 529 -32.15 -46.27 -2.95
CA ASN A 529 -31.99 -47.42 -2.09
C ASN A 529 -31.60 -46.97 -0.67
N GLN A 530 -32.49 -46.25 -0.03
CA GLN A 530 -32.34 -45.72 1.32
C GLN A 530 -33.31 -46.43 2.28
N PRO A 531 -32.99 -46.49 3.57
CA PRO A 531 -33.96 -47.01 4.54
C PRO A 531 -35.27 -46.23 4.51
N PHE A 532 -36.36 -46.94 4.79
CA PHE A 532 -37.67 -46.30 4.95
C PHE A 532 -37.68 -45.30 6.10
N GLY A 533 -38.48 -44.29 5.97
CA GLY A 533 -38.71 -43.29 7.00
C GLY A 533 -37.94 -42.00 6.80
N PRO A 534 -37.68 -41.28 7.85
CA PRO A 534 -36.94 -40.01 7.82
C PRO A 534 -35.51 -40.17 7.27
N GLY A 535 -35.15 -39.36 6.33
CA GLY A 535 -33.82 -39.29 5.79
C GLY A 535 -33.34 -37.82 5.68
N GLU A 536 -32.17 -37.63 5.16
CA GLU A 536 -31.62 -36.32 4.92
C GLU A 536 -31.03 -36.24 3.51
N VAL A 537 -31.24 -35.11 2.84
CA VAL A 537 -30.46 -34.72 1.69
C VAL A 537 -29.49 -33.64 2.11
N ARG A 538 -28.23 -33.78 1.73
CA ARG A 538 -27.21 -32.75 1.85
C ARG A 538 -26.82 -32.24 0.50
N ALA A 539 -26.75 -30.91 0.37
CA ALA A 539 -26.11 -30.25 -0.74
C ALA A 539 -24.82 -29.57 -0.26
N SER A 540 -23.75 -29.67 -1.02
CA SER A 540 -22.45 -29.13 -0.65
C SER A 540 -21.73 -28.56 -1.84
N PHE A 541 -21.13 -27.42 -1.62
CA PHE A 541 -20.14 -26.77 -2.49
C PHE A 541 -18.80 -26.75 -1.73
N ALA A 542 -17.74 -27.29 -2.34
CA ALA A 542 -16.45 -27.44 -1.67
C ALA A 542 -15.68 -26.10 -1.52
N GLY A 543 -16.20 -25.02 -2.14
CA GLY A 543 -15.48 -23.78 -2.30
C GLY A 543 -14.46 -23.85 -3.43
N ASP A 544 -13.87 -22.73 -3.75
CA ASP A 544 -12.78 -22.61 -4.72
C ASP A 544 -11.79 -21.51 -4.32
N THR A 545 -11.03 -20.94 -5.24
CA THR A 545 -10.07 -19.87 -4.98
C THR A 545 -10.73 -18.52 -4.69
N VAL A 546 -12.01 -18.37 -5.02
CA VAL A 546 -12.79 -17.13 -4.86
C VAL A 546 -13.82 -17.27 -3.75
N TYR A 547 -14.53 -18.42 -3.69
CA TYR A 547 -15.68 -18.64 -2.80
C TYR A 547 -15.34 -19.59 -1.64
N GLN A 548 -15.89 -19.31 -0.49
CA GLN A 548 -15.86 -20.20 0.67
C GLN A 548 -16.72 -21.45 0.44
N PRO A 549 -16.44 -22.58 1.12
CA PRO A 549 -17.31 -23.75 1.06
C PRO A 549 -18.67 -23.44 1.70
N ALA A 550 -19.73 -24.00 1.09
CA ALA A 550 -21.09 -23.88 1.58
C ALA A 550 -21.79 -25.24 1.64
N SER A 551 -22.66 -25.43 2.60
CA SER A 551 -23.49 -26.63 2.69
C SER A 551 -24.86 -26.34 3.29
N THR A 552 -25.83 -27.14 2.87
CA THR A 552 -27.18 -27.13 3.44
C THR A 552 -27.70 -28.53 3.51
N SER A 553 -28.70 -28.76 4.34
CA SER A 553 -29.41 -30.02 4.39
C SER A 553 -30.92 -29.81 4.47
N ALA A 554 -31.66 -30.81 3.99
CA ALA A 554 -33.09 -30.85 4.09
C ALA A 554 -33.55 -32.23 4.57
N ALA A 555 -34.51 -32.24 5.46
CA ALA A 555 -35.18 -33.47 5.82
C ALA A 555 -35.95 -34.03 4.60
N THR A 556 -35.87 -35.33 4.42
CA THR A 556 -36.59 -36.02 3.36
C THR A 556 -37.31 -37.24 3.93
N MET A 557 -38.32 -37.71 3.23
CA MET A 557 -39.08 -38.93 3.59
C MET A 557 -38.89 -39.95 2.52
N ILE A 558 -38.37 -41.12 2.89
CA ILE A 558 -38.30 -42.28 2.01
C ILE A 558 -39.50 -43.14 2.23
N PHE A 559 -40.29 -43.37 1.18
CA PHE A 559 -41.48 -44.22 1.23
C PHE A 559 -41.40 -45.31 0.14
N ALA A 560 -42.21 -46.36 0.26
CA ALA A 560 -42.32 -47.36 -0.78
C ALA A 560 -43.79 -47.52 -1.24
N TYR A 561 -43.96 -47.84 -2.49
CA TYR A 561 -45.24 -48.29 -3.01
C TYR A 561 -45.48 -49.72 -2.58
N LEU A 562 -46.62 -49.98 -2.01
CA LEU A 562 -47.05 -51.34 -1.74
C LEU A 562 -47.64 -51.97 -3.02
N PRO A 563 -47.60 -53.30 -3.13
CA PRO A 563 -48.28 -53.99 -4.26
C PRO A 563 -49.76 -53.60 -4.35
N ALA A 564 -50.19 -53.30 -5.56
CA ALA A 564 -51.57 -52.90 -5.79
C ALA A 564 -52.58 -54.01 -5.33
N GLY A 565 -53.61 -53.55 -4.70
CA GLY A 565 -54.73 -54.42 -4.33
C GLY A 565 -54.56 -55.23 -3.06
N VAL A 566 -53.38 -55.17 -2.37
CA VAL A 566 -53.15 -55.92 -1.11
C VAL A 566 -52.52 -55.05 -0.07
N PHE A 567 -53.23 -54.84 1.00
CA PHE A 567 -52.68 -54.23 2.22
C PHE A 567 -53.36 -54.80 3.43
N VAL A 568 -52.65 -54.87 4.51
CA VAL A 568 -53.15 -55.36 5.78
C VAL A 568 -53.53 -54.18 6.64
N ILE A 569 -54.78 -54.12 6.99
CA ILE A 569 -55.28 -53.22 7.99
C ILE A 569 -55.50 -54.05 9.26
N GLY A 570 -54.61 -53.97 10.19
CA GLY A 570 -54.76 -54.59 11.49
C GLY A 570 -55.43 -53.62 12.44
N GLY A 571 -56.31 -54.13 13.29
CA GLY A 571 -56.54 -53.54 14.57
C GLY A 571 -55.19 -53.44 15.29
N GLU A 572 -55.08 -53.14 16.46
CA GLU A 572 -53.80 -52.94 17.20
C GLU A 572 -52.61 -53.72 16.64
N PRO A 573 -51.49 -53.10 16.43
CA PRO A 573 -50.36 -53.75 15.83
C PRO A 573 -49.99 -55.00 16.62
N ALA A 574 -50.04 -56.14 16.00
CA ALA A 574 -49.33 -57.28 16.50
C ALA A 574 -47.85 -56.90 16.58
N SER A 575 -47.16 -57.27 17.64
CA SER A 575 -45.79 -56.96 17.86
C SER A 575 -44.97 -57.37 16.63
N GLY A 576 -44.35 -56.36 16.00
CA GLY A 576 -43.51 -56.54 14.81
C GLY A 576 -44.08 -56.07 13.48
N THR A 577 -45.30 -55.67 13.43
CA THR A 577 -45.87 -55.00 12.28
C THR A 577 -46.07 -53.52 12.58
N SER A 578 -45.43 -52.86 12.01
CA SER A 578 -45.20 -51.47 12.13
C SER A 578 -46.23 -50.61 11.46
N VAL A 579 -47.34 -50.49 11.99
CA VAL A 579 -48.36 -49.55 11.56
C VAL A 579 -49.01 -48.91 12.74
N THR A 580 -48.83 -47.63 12.89
CA THR A 580 -49.57 -46.87 13.86
C THR A 580 -50.59 -46.04 13.14
N PHE A 581 -51.83 -46.30 13.43
CA PHE A 581 -52.91 -45.57 12.87
C PHE A 581 -53.65 -44.81 13.95
N TRP A 582 -54.35 -43.80 13.53
CA TRP A 582 -55.31 -43.13 14.38
C TRP A 582 -56.44 -44.05 14.76
N SER A 583 -56.62 -44.24 16.01
CA SER A 583 -57.51 -45.21 16.56
C SER A 583 -58.96 -45.11 16.09
N SER A 584 -59.49 -43.90 16.02
CA SER A 584 -60.89 -43.71 15.65
C SER A 584 -61.22 -44.16 14.25
N GLN A 585 -60.30 -44.03 13.35
CA GLN A 585 -60.50 -44.45 11.98
C GLN A 585 -60.34 -45.97 11.80
N TRP A 586 -59.42 -46.54 12.49
CA TRP A 586 -59.19 -47.97 12.49
C TRP A 586 -60.29 -48.71 13.26
N ALA A 587 -60.72 -48.16 14.33
CA ALA A 587 -61.84 -48.69 15.06
C ALA A 587 -63.11 -48.76 14.16
N GLY A 588 -63.25 -47.80 13.25
CA GLY A 588 -64.31 -47.85 12.25
C GLY A 588 -64.17 -49.01 11.28
N LEU A 589 -62.96 -49.28 10.79
CA LEU A 589 -62.69 -50.37 9.89
C LEU A 589 -62.77 -51.76 10.58
N ASN A 590 -62.24 -51.86 11.75
CA ASN A 590 -62.28 -53.10 12.54
C ASN A 590 -63.69 -53.43 13.05
N ARG A 591 -64.54 -52.45 13.23
CA ARG A 591 -65.90 -52.63 13.67
C ARG A 591 -66.85 -53.06 12.59
N LEU A 592 -66.43 -53.21 11.41
CA LEU A 592 -67.13 -53.89 10.36
C LEU A 592 -67.09 -55.42 10.56
N GLY A 593 -67.14 -55.82 11.79
CA GLY A 593 -67.11 -57.20 12.22
C GLY A 593 -68.37 -57.99 11.96
N ASP A 594 -69.32 -57.39 11.27
CA ASP A 594 -70.47 -58.04 10.67
C ASP A 594 -70.21 -58.71 9.28
N GLY A 595 -68.90 -58.64 8.93
CA GLY A 595 -68.50 -59.17 7.61
C GLY A 595 -68.53 -58.17 6.47
N SER A 596 -69.01 -56.96 6.72
CA SER A 596 -68.99 -55.88 5.68
C SER A 596 -67.75 -54.98 5.92
N ALA A 597 -67.05 -54.73 4.85
CA ALA A 597 -65.96 -53.74 4.84
C ALA A 597 -66.52 -52.41 4.35
N PRO A 598 -66.03 -51.29 4.88
CA PRO A 598 -66.37 -49.99 4.35
C PRO A 598 -65.92 -49.94 2.87
N THR A 599 -66.72 -49.35 2.01
CA THR A 599 -66.34 -49.15 0.62
C THR A 599 -65.21 -48.11 0.44
N SER A 600 -64.99 -47.32 1.44
CA SER A 600 -63.83 -46.37 1.50
C SER A 600 -63.54 -45.95 2.91
N PHE A 601 -62.31 -45.60 3.16
CA PHE A 601 -61.87 -45.00 4.43
C PHE A 601 -60.75 -44.00 4.16
N LYS A 602 -60.44 -43.20 5.16
CA LYS A 602 -59.42 -42.16 5.05
C LYS A 602 -58.52 -42.26 6.26
N GLY A 603 -57.25 -42.28 6.02
CA GLY A 603 -56.22 -42.02 7.01
C GLY A 603 -55.61 -40.63 6.77
N PHE A 604 -54.54 -40.32 7.46
CA PHE A 604 -53.87 -39.02 7.32
C PHE A 604 -52.38 -39.21 7.19
N ALA A 605 -51.82 -38.45 6.32
CA ALA A 605 -50.39 -38.26 6.28
C ALA A 605 -50.08 -36.77 6.22
N ALA A 606 -49.01 -36.37 6.79
CA ALA A 606 -48.62 -35.00 6.78
C ALA A 606 -47.11 -34.89 6.58
N TRP A 607 -46.70 -34.65 5.41
CA TRP A 607 -45.37 -34.13 5.07
C TRP A 607 -45.51 -33.15 3.85
N PRO A 608 -44.45 -32.40 3.54
CA PRO A 608 -44.56 -31.29 2.58
C PRO A 608 -45.08 -31.63 1.22
N SER A 609 -44.88 -32.86 0.74
CA SER A 609 -45.42 -33.30 -0.54
C SER A 609 -45.75 -34.77 -0.47
N LEU A 610 -47.00 -35.09 -0.76
CA LEU A 610 -47.35 -36.46 -1.08
C LEU A 610 -46.88 -36.77 -2.48
N PRO A 611 -46.29 -37.94 -2.69
CA PRO A 611 -46.06 -38.39 -4.05
C PRO A 611 -47.41 -38.44 -4.76
N ALA A 612 -47.47 -37.90 -5.97
CA ALA A 612 -48.64 -37.88 -6.78
C ALA A 612 -48.95 -39.29 -7.27
N CYS A 613 -49.62 -40.04 -6.43
CA CYS A 613 -50.40 -41.16 -6.88
C CYS A 613 -51.72 -40.58 -7.32
N GLY A 614 -51.99 -40.55 -8.55
CA GLY A 614 -53.17 -40.10 -9.22
C GLY A 614 -54.40 -39.62 -8.44
N ALA A 615 -55.20 -38.86 -9.05
CA ALA A 615 -56.43 -38.34 -8.49
C ALA A 615 -57.33 -39.52 -8.05
N GLY A 616 -57.48 -39.69 -6.76
CA GLY A 616 -58.31 -40.76 -6.31
C GLY A 616 -58.41 -40.93 -4.79
N TRP A 617 -57.93 -39.96 -4.07
CA TRP A 617 -58.06 -39.92 -2.62
C TRP A 617 -59.53 -39.78 -2.26
N MET A 618 -60.09 -40.83 -1.73
CA MET A 618 -61.46 -40.80 -1.32
C MET A 618 -61.54 -40.54 0.18
N THR A 619 -62.29 -39.52 0.53
CA THR A 619 -62.69 -39.32 1.92
C THR A 619 -63.82 -40.25 2.26
N ARG A 620 -63.74 -40.90 3.41
CA ARG A 620 -64.85 -41.70 3.87
C ARG A 620 -66.10 -40.83 4.03
N PRO A 621 -67.20 -41.20 3.41
CA PRO A 621 -68.42 -40.44 3.61
C PRO A 621 -68.86 -40.51 5.08
N GLY A 622 -69.12 -39.35 5.64
CA GLY A 622 -69.68 -39.25 6.98
C GLY A 622 -68.69 -39.18 8.16
N ASN A 623 -67.42 -39.18 7.92
CA ASN A 623 -66.44 -38.95 8.99
C ASN A 623 -65.84 -37.56 8.87
N SER A 624 -66.14 -36.71 9.83
CA SER A 624 -65.73 -35.30 9.86
C SER A 624 -64.52 -35.02 10.74
N GLU A 625 -63.84 -36.08 11.21
CA GLU A 625 -62.65 -35.84 12.04
C GLU A 625 -61.57 -35.20 11.20
N ALA A 626 -61.28 -34.00 11.56
CA ALA A 626 -60.08 -33.29 11.03
C ALA A 626 -58.83 -33.90 11.62
N PRO A 627 -57.70 -33.92 10.90
CA PRO A 627 -56.43 -34.29 11.47
C PRO A 627 -56.10 -33.37 12.62
N PRO A 628 -55.35 -33.83 13.67
CA PRO A 628 -54.96 -33.00 14.78
C PRO A 628 -54.21 -31.78 14.32
N ALA A 629 -54.39 -30.69 15.00
CA ALA A 629 -53.65 -29.48 14.77
C ALA A 629 -52.75 -29.15 16.00
N PRO A 630 -51.42 -28.84 15.82
CA PRO A 630 -50.75 -28.83 14.54
C PRO A 630 -50.59 -30.25 13.97
N LEU A 631 -50.66 -30.39 12.67
CA LEU A 631 -50.38 -31.64 11.99
C LEU A 631 -48.95 -32.10 12.37
N PRO A 632 -48.79 -33.32 12.84
CA PRO A 632 -47.43 -33.84 13.12
C PRO A 632 -46.71 -33.98 11.78
N PRO A 633 -45.33 -33.80 11.81
CA PRO A 633 -44.54 -33.80 10.59
C PRO A 633 -44.58 -35.10 9.80
N TYR A 634 -45.06 -36.17 10.42
CA TYR A 634 -45.17 -37.46 9.75
C TYR A 634 -46.49 -38.11 10.11
N MET A 635 -47.34 -38.23 9.17
CA MET A 635 -48.66 -38.81 9.30
C MET A 635 -49.07 -39.48 8.00
N ALA A 636 -49.54 -40.70 8.06
CA ALA A 636 -49.94 -41.40 6.87
C ALA A 636 -51.41 -41.10 6.50
N VAL A 637 -51.63 -40.99 5.21
CA VAL A 637 -52.98 -41.01 4.65
C VAL A 637 -53.19 -42.33 3.97
N ILE A 638 -54.28 -42.98 4.32
CA ILE A 638 -54.72 -44.18 3.67
C ILE A 638 -56.06 -43.90 3.04
N VAL A 639 -56.10 -44.11 1.75
CA VAL A 639 -57.36 -44.01 1.00
C VAL A 639 -57.59 -45.34 0.29
N ALA A 640 -58.68 -45.94 0.55
CA ALA A 640 -59.06 -47.20 -0.07
C ALA A 640 -60.54 -47.19 -0.56
N SER A 641 -60.78 -47.87 -1.62
CA SER A 641 -62.15 -48.13 -2.16
C SER A 641 -62.33 -49.61 -2.38
N ASN A 642 -63.58 -50.02 -2.50
CA ASN A 642 -63.96 -51.43 -2.75
C ASN A 642 -63.32 -52.40 -1.72
N VAL A 643 -63.29 -52.00 -0.53
CA VAL A 643 -62.63 -52.76 0.55
C VAL A 643 -63.41 -53.95 0.96
N SER A 644 -62.80 -55.11 0.95
CA SER A 644 -63.38 -56.34 1.48
C SER A 644 -62.49 -56.92 2.57
N LYS A 645 -63.10 -57.64 3.51
CA LYS A 645 -62.39 -58.28 4.63
C LYS A 645 -62.65 -59.81 4.55
N THR A 646 -61.54 -60.56 4.49
CA THR A 646 -61.58 -62.01 4.51
C THR A 646 -60.49 -62.52 5.40
N GLY A 647 -60.84 -63.26 6.48
CA GLY A 647 -59.86 -63.89 7.37
C GLY A 647 -58.91 -62.89 8.10
N GLY A 648 -59.42 -61.72 8.43
CA GLY A 648 -58.58 -60.66 9.06
C GLY A 648 -57.77 -59.81 8.10
N VAL A 649 -57.73 -60.18 6.83
CA VAL A 649 -57.08 -59.41 5.79
C VAL A 649 -58.10 -58.54 5.09
N VAL A 650 -57.83 -57.30 4.96
CA VAL A 650 -58.63 -56.33 4.23
C VAL A 650 -57.99 -56.13 2.85
N SER A 651 -58.70 -56.34 1.81
CA SER A 651 -58.27 -56.08 0.42
C SER A 651 -59.25 -55.12 -0.28
N GLY A 652 -58.77 -54.38 -1.19
CA GLY A 652 -59.57 -53.45 -1.98
C GLY A 652 -58.72 -52.58 -2.91
N ASP A 653 -59.42 -51.79 -3.73
CA ASP A 653 -58.73 -50.79 -4.55
C ASP A 653 -58.17 -49.67 -3.64
N THR A 654 -56.91 -49.42 -3.74
CA THR A 654 -56.23 -48.45 -2.89
C THR A 654 -55.66 -47.35 -3.77
N ALA A 655 -55.97 -46.15 -3.43
CA ALA A 655 -55.37 -45.00 -4.10
C ALA A 655 -53.94 -44.77 -3.67
N ALA A 656 -53.68 -44.80 -2.37
CA ALA A 656 -52.35 -44.76 -1.81
C ALA A 656 -52.36 -45.22 -0.32
N ILE A 657 -51.30 -45.82 0.07
CA ILE A 657 -51.01 -46.08 1.50
C ILE A 657 -49.60 -45.53 1.80
N VAL A 658 -49.54 -44.57 2.68
CA VAL A 658 -48.29 -44.04 3.15
C VAL A 658 -48.26 -44.20 4.65
N ILE A 659 -47.26 -44.85 5.16
CA ILE A 659 -47.15 -45.14 6.55
C ILE A 659 -45.90 -44.48 7.09
N VAL A 660 -46.01 -43.74 8.12
CA VAL A 660 -44.95 -42.92 8.66
C VAL A 660 -44.74 -43.18 10.13
N LYS A 661 -43.49 -43.37 10.48
CA LYS A 661 -43.08 -43.31 11.88
C LYS A 661 -42.13 -42.13 12.04
N THR A 662 -42.27 -41.43 13.12
CA THR A 662 -41.25 -40.47 13.55
C THR A 662 -40.57 -40.95 14.83
N ASP A 663 -39.26 -40.76 14.87
CA ASP A 663 -38.50 -41.04 16.11
C ASP A 663 -38.48 -39.83 17.06
N SER A 664 -38.99 -38.72 16.59
CA SER A 664 -38.86 -37.45 17.33
C SER A 664 -40.17 -36.94 17.92
N GLY A 665 -40.93 -37.81 18.51
CA GLY A 665 -42.00 -37.35 19.39
C GLY A 665 -43.38 -37.19 18.79
N TYR A 666 -43.67 -37.80 17.67
CA TYR A 666 -45.06 -38.02 17.27
C TYR A 666 -45.64 -39.10 18.18
N ALA A 667 -46.52 -38.71 19.04
CA ALA A 667 -47.39 -39.63 19.74
C ALA A 667 -48.75 -39.61 19.01
N PRO A 668 -49.11 -40.67 18.38
CA PRO A 668 -50.51 -40.83 18.04
C PRO A 668 -51.35 -40.78 19.31
N ASP A 669 -52.63 -40.55 19.15
CA ASP A 669 -53.61 -40.53 20.22
C ASP A 669 -53.16 -41.39 21.41
N PRO A 670 -53.09 -40.81 22.65
CA PRO A 670 -52.59 -41.48 23.84
C PRO A 670 -53.30 -42.82 24.17
N GLY A 671 -54.48 -43.04 23.59
CA GLY A 671 -55.17 -44.30 23.75
C GLY A 671 -54.68 -45.39 22.79
N HIS A 672 -53.84 -45.09 21.85
CA HIS A 672 -53.41 -46.02 20.79
C HIS A 672 -51.95 -45.79 20.40
N SER A 673 -51.14 -45.73 21.37
CA SER A 673 -49.72 -45.59 21.21
C SER A 673 -49.08 -46.88 20.72
N GLY A 674 -49.01 -47.01 19.45
CA GLY A 674 -48.15 -47.98 18.83
C GLY A 674 -47.22 -47.25 17.86
N THR A 675 -45.97 -47.59 17.82
CA THR A 675 -45.07 -47.11 16.79
C THR A 675 -45.43 -47.80 15.47
N GLY A 676 -46.08 -47.07 14.65
CA GLY A 676 -46.32 -47.52 13.33
C GLY A 676 -45.19 -47.28 12.39
N VAL A 677 -44.98 -48.17 11.52
CA VAL A 677 -43.99 -48.03 10.46
C VAL A 677 -44.73 -47.77 9.20
N VAL A 678 -44.30 -46.77 8.55
CA VAL A 678 -44.69 -46.64 7.19
C VAL A 678 -44.09 -47.63 6.34
N ALA A 679 -44.91 -48.11 5.62
CA ALA A 679 -44.51 -49.08 4.68
C ALA A 679 -44.50 -48.58 3.26
N GLY A 680 -45.35 -47.72 2.86
CA GLY A 680 -45.30 -47.26 1.48
C GLY A 680 -46.56 -46.57 0.99
N VAL A 681 -46.57 -46.29 -0.24
CA VAL A 681 -47.74 -45.73 -0.95
C VAL A 681 -48.19 -46.73 -2.01
N ILE A 682 -49.45 -47.09 -2.01
CA ILE A 682 -50.05 -47.86 -3.05
C ILE A 682 -50.70 -46.88 -4.01
N CYS A 683 -50.28 -46.93 -5.26
CA CYS A 683 -50.91 -46.19 -6.34
C CYS A 683 -51.81 -47.16 -7.14
N PRO A 684 -53.01 -46.73 -7.57
CA PRO A 684 -53.86 -47.54 -8.38
C PRO A 684 -53.26 -47.86 -9.76
#